data_b4fef4b59284d7b135e16f6ce0434412
#
_entry.id   b4fef4b59284d7b135e16f6ce0434412
#
_cell.length_a   1.000
_cell.length_b   1.000
_cell.length_c   1.000
_cell.angle_alpha   90.00
_cell.angle_beta   90.00
_cell.angle_gamma   90.00
#
_symmetry.space_group_name_H-M   'P 1'
#
loop_
_entity.id
_entity.type
_entity.pdbx_description
1 polymer ?
#
loop_
_entity_poly.entity_id
_entity_poly.type
_entity_poly.pdbx_seq_one_letter_code
_entity_poly.pdbx_strand_id
1 'polypeptide(L)'
;MELKNYQKAVIRDLERYLEILMQTKNIETAYTRLWQEKDVKVGFGGMPKYQNLLPGVPNVCLKVPTGGGKTFLAANAIEPIFSALGVVKRRAVVWLVPSDAILTQTLAALRDPAHPYRQKIDVAFGSRVEVYTKEQLLMGQHFNISAVNEQLSIMVLSYDSFRGKKERLKAKQENSSLVALANALGEPDMPLEDTDPTALMQVINQLHPLVIVDESHHARSNPSKQMLQNFNPCFVLDLTATPTKESNIISIVDAIHLKRENMVKLPVIVMNRNSQQDVLHDAIEMQRTLEIHAKDAYEKGGSYIRPIVLFQAQPKSTENATTFEKLRQRLIVANIPAEQIAIKTAEINELKNVDLLSEKCSIRFIITVNALKEGWDCPFAYILASLANRTSQVDVEQIVGRILRLPYTRKHSSPILNTSYVLTSSADFKRTLDGIVKGLNNAGFTDHDYRVQEEAAPVEPLPKVEQTLFPAQPTNEGMPAASAEEEEFFDFDPTLLGSTLAKASVSPSVQNIFDRSEKEQNDFDVAMQQHQNDPLSDLPLEVQDKVDTSHVNPEFLEDVHTLKLPKFCLKVQPSLFSLYDSEELSKENLLSNFTLKGKPSAIDFGHLDDDLAQVDLEDCDTTTPRISKLKDDYQQYMNRQFPLLPGEDKLRICKDIIHKSLCKMNAVDDNELRRYVDGIVDNMNREELDALERMPVNFAAKIRAYVMQLQEETARENFYKWLETEKIVCEPRFQLTEYITLPDSTSSMSKSLYQTEGKMDGLEYKMALAMTNMDNIRWWHRNPERNKFSFCLNGFRNHYPDFIVRTTSGKIILIETKGDQLENAESREKIRLGRAWQDAAGKQAYRYYMVFQNKDLQMEGAYRFDEFLTLLRAL
;
A
#
# COMPACT_ATOMS: atom_id res chain seq x y z
N MET A 1 -5.12 16.20 -3.40
CA MET A 1 -4.02 15.26 -3.09
C MET A 1 -4.38 13.91 -3.69
N GLU A 2 -3.47 13.30 -4.46
CA GLU A 2 -3.67 11.98 -5.06
C GLU A 2 -2.95 10.90 -4.25
N LEU A 3 -3.43 9.66 -4.35
CA LEU A 3 -2.77 8.50 -3.79
C LEU A 3 -1.44 8.24 -4.50
N LYS A 4 -0.39 7.97 -3.74
CA LYS A 4 0.89 7.48 -4.26
C LYS A 4 0.74 6.05 -4.78
N ASN A 5 1.68 5.56 -5.60
CA ASN A 5 1.54 4.24 -6.23
C ASN A 5 1.39 3.11 -5.22
N TYR A 6 2.18 3.09 -4.14
CA TYR A 6 2.00 2.09 -3.07
C TYR A 6 0.66 2.22 -2.36
N GLN A 7 0.13 3.45 -2.19
CA GLN A 7 -1.19 3.65 -1.59
C GLN A 7 -2.32 3.14 -2.49
N LYS A 8 -2.18 3.34 -3.82
CA LYS A 8 -3.09 2.75 -4.81
C LYS A 8 -3.04 1.22 -4.75
N ALA A 9 -1.84 0.63 -4.57
CA ALA A 9 -1.71 -0.82 -4.39
C ALA A 9 -2.41 -1.31 -3.13
N VAL A 10 -2.25 -0.61 -2.00
CA VAL A 10 -2.95 -0.95 -0.73
C VAL A 10 -4.48 -0.90 -0.89
N ILE A 11 -5.00 0.12 -1.56
CA ILE A 11 -6.45 0.22 -1.81
C ILE A 11 -6.91 -0.88 -2.76
N ARG A 12 -6.16 -1.20 -3.83
CA ARG A 12 -6.46 -2.35 -4.71
C ARG A 12 -6.47 -3.68 -3.96
N ASP A 13 -5.54 -3.90 -3.04
CA ASP A 13 -5.54 -5.09 -2.18
C ASP A 13 -6.81 -5.19 -1.34
N LEU A 14 -7.26 -4.06 -0.77
CA LEU A 14 -8.52 -3.99 -0.03
C LEU A 14 -9.73 -4.25 -0.94
N GLU A 15 -9.80 -3.60 -2.10
CA GLU A 15 -10.86 -3.81 -3.09
C GLU A 15 -10.89 -5.27 -3.54
N ARG A 16 -9.73 -5.87 -3.82
CA ARG A 16 -9.64 -7.28 -4.21
C ARG A 16 -10.10 -8.22 -3.09
N TYR A 17 -9.69 -7.96 -1.85
CA TYR A 17 -10.21 -8.71 -0.71
C TYR A 17 -11.73 -8.64 -0.60
N LEU A 18 -12.30 -7.44 -0.74
CA LEU A 18 -13.74 -7.22 -0.69
C LEU A 18 -14.46 -7.96 -1.83
N GLU A 19 -13.93 -7.93 -3.05
CA GLU A 19 -14.47 -8.69 -4.19
C GLU A 19 -14.51 -10.19 -3.90
N ILE A 20 -13.37 -10.76 -3.45
CA ILE A 20 -13.29 -12.18 -3.10
C ILE A 20 -14.24 -12.51 -1.94
N LEU A 21 -14.36 -11.63 -0.94
CA LEU A 21 -15.27 -11.80 0.18
C LEU A 21 -16.74 -11.87 -0.29
N MET A 22 -17.11 -10.99 -1.22
CA MET A 22 -18.45 -10.96 -1.76
C MET A 22 -18.77 -12.17 -2.63
N GLN A 23 -17.77 -12.69 -3.36
CA GLN A 23 -17.89 -13.91 -4.16
C GLN A 23 -18.02 -15.17 -3.30
N THR A 24 -17.13 -15.31 -2.32
CA THR A 24 -17.06 -16.53 -1.48
C THR A 24 -18.03 -16.53 -0.32
N LYS A 25 -18.40 -15.33 0.15
CA LYS A 25 -19.19 -15.12 1.39
C LYS A 25 -18.59 -15.83 2.61
N ASN A 26 -17.29 -16.04 2.56
CA ASN A 26 -16.53 -16.67 3.63
C ASN A 26 -15.25 -15.87 3.87
N ILE A 27 -15.13 -15.34 5.09
CA ILE A 27 -14.06 -14.42 5.48
C ILE A 27 -12.68 -15.08 5.41
N GLU A 28 -12.56 -16.33 5.91
CA GLU A 28 -11.29 -17.07 5.93
C GLU A 28 -10.86 -17.47 4.52
N THR A 29 -11.82 -17.89 3.69
CA THR A 29 -11.56 -18.22 2.29
C THR A 29 -11.13 -17.00 1.51
N ALA A 30 -11.78 -15.84 1.73
CA ALA A 30 -11.41 -14.59 1.07
C ALA A 30 -9.97 -14.17 1.43
N TYR A 31 -9.61 -14.25 2.71
CA TYR A 31 -8.25 -13.95 3.16
C TYR A 31 -7.21 -14.88 2.54
N THR A 32 -7.49 -16.19 2.55
CA THR A 32 -6.59 -17.21 2.01
C THR A 32 -6.39 -17.03 0.50
N ARG A 33 -7.48 -16.83 -0.24
CA ARG A 33 -7.43 -16.66 -1.69
C ARG A 33 -6.70 -15.39 -2.11
N LEU A 34 -6.87 -14.28 -1.38
CA LEU A 34 -6.12 -13.04 -1.65
C LEU A 34 -4.60 -13.28 -1.65
N TRP A 35 -4.08 -14.02 -0.65
CA TRP A 35 -2.66 -14.31 -0.57
C TRP A 35 -2.21 -15.34 -1.61
N GLN A 36 -3.07 -16.32 -1.94
CA GLN A 36 -2.79 -17.27 -3.02
C GLN A 36 -2.69 -16.60 -4.39
N GLU A 37 -3.49 -15.58 -4.66
CA GLU A 37 -3.40 -14.78 -5.90
C GLU A 37 -2.08 -13.97 -6.00
N LYS A 38 -1.39 -13.79 -4.86
CA LYS A 38 -0.05 -13.20 -4.79
C LYS A 38 1.07 -14.24 -4.73
N ASP A 39 0.77 -15.51 -5.00
CA ASP A 39 1.68 -16.65 -4.88
C ASP A 39 2.23 -16.89 -3.45
N VAL A 40 1.51 -16.42 -2.44
CA VAL A 40 1.91 -16.54 -1.02
C VAL A 40 1.03 -17.54 -0.31
N LYS A 41 1.65 -18.55 0.34
CA LYS A 41 0.92 -19.54 1.15
C LYS A 41 0.36 -18.93 2.43
N VAL A 42 -0.76 -19.50 2.91
CA VAL A 42 -1.33 -19.20 4.23
C VAL A 42 -1.19 -20.43 5.11
N GLY A 43 -0.54 -20.28 6.25
CA GLY A 43 -0.24 -21.34 7.19
C GLY A 43 1.25 -21.56 7.39
N PHE A 44 1.66 -22.82 7.49
CA PHE A 44 3.05 -23.16 7.76
C PHE A 44 4.01 -22.62 6.70
N GLY A 45 4.99 -21.82 7.11
CA GLY A 45 5.97 -21.18 6.22
C GLY A 45 5.45 -19.97 5.46
N GLY A 46 4.17 -19.61 5.55
CA GLY A 46 3.55 -18.51 4.84
C GLY A 46 2.96 -17.42 5.75
N MET A 47 1.93 -16.74 5.26
CA MET A 47 1.17 -15.78 6.06
C MET A 47 0.37 -16.51 7.15
N PRO A 48 0.19 -15.91 8.35
CA PRO A 48 -0.63 -16.48 9.40
C PRO A 48 -2.06 -16.78 8.91
N LYS A 49 -2.67 -17.86 9.43
CA LYS A 49 -4.09 -18.12 9.17
C LYS A 49 -4.95 -17.00 9.72
N TYR A 50 -6.09 -16.76 9.07
CA TYR A 50 -7.07 -15.78 9.53
C TYR A 50 -7.47 -16.01 10.98
N GLN A 51 -7.46 -14.95 11.78
CA GLN A 51 -7.86 -14.94 13.19
C GLN A 51 -9.27 -14.37 13.30
N ASN A 52 -10.24 -15.22 13.63
CA ASN A 52 -11.65 -14.85 13.74
C ASN A 52 -11.94 -14.22 15.12
N LEU A 53 -11.47 -12.99 15.33
CA LEU A 53 -11.64 -12.26 16.60
C LEU A 53 -13.07 -11.78 16.85
N LEU A 54 -13.80 -11.51 15.79
CA LEU A 54 -15.18 -11.05 15.79
C LEU A 54 -15.99 -11.97 14.86
N PRO A 55 -16.64 -13.02 15.38
CA PRO A 55 -17.34 -13.99 14.56
C PRO A 55 -18.35 -13.33 13.60
N GLY A 56 -18.23 -13.63 12.31
CA GLY A 56 -19.12 -13.10 11.28
C GLY A 56 -18.81 -11.68 10.80
N VAL A 57 -17.81 -11.02 11.39
CA VAL A 57 -17.38 -9.67 10.99
C VAL A 57 -16.00 -9.71 10.34
N PRO A 58 -15.87 -9.24 9.10
CA PRO A 58 -14.55 -9.11 8.47
C PRO A 58 -13.69 -8.13 9.26
N ASN A 59 -12.51 -8.59 9.68
CA ASN A 59 -11.52 -7.78 10.38
C ASN A 59 -10.18 -7.93 9.66
N VAL A 60 -9.73 -6.87 9.00
CA VAL A 60 -8.51 -6.87 8.18
C VAL A 60 -7.57 -5.75 8.56
N CYS A 61 -6.29 -6.00 8.34
CA CYS A 61 -5.21 -5.10 8.72
C CYS A 61 -4.40 -4.66 7.49
N LEU A 62 -4.15 -3.35 7.41
CA LEU A 62 -3.20 -2.74 6.50
C LEU A 62 -1.92 -2.40 7.28
N LYS A 63 -0.83 -3.10 7.00
CA LYS A 63 0.49 -2.80 7.59
C LYS A 63 1.13 -1.67 6.81
N VAL A 64 1.19 -0.49 7.41
CA VAL A 64 1.76 0.71 6.80
C VAL A 64 2.67 1.41 7.80
N PRO A 65 3.97 1.63 7.50
CA PRO A 65 4.90 2.28 8.41
C PRO A 65 4.47 3.71 8.78
N THR A 66 5.07 4.23 9.84
CA THR A 66 4.90 5.64 10.23
C THR A 66 5.39 6.54 9.09
N GLY A 67 4.61 7.59 8.78
CA GLY A 67 4.88 8.45 7.62
C GLY A 67 4.26 7.97 6.31
N GLY A 68 3.71 6.75 6.26
CA GLY A 68 3.08 6.18 5.05
C GLY A 68 1.65 6.66 4.76
N GLY A 69 1.12 7.63 5.52
CA GLY A 69 -0.19 8.23 5.26
C GLY A 69 -1.39 7.35 5.63
N LYS A 70 -1.31 6.59 6.74
CA LYS A 70 -2.39 5.74 7.26
C LYS A 70 -3.75 6.41 7.29
N THR A 71 -3.84 7.62 7.84
CA THR A 71 -5.10 8.38 7.94
C THR A 71 -5.69 8.70 6.55
N PHE A 72 -4.85 8.97 5.56
CA PHE A 72 -5.31 9.21 4.18
C PHE A 72 -5.78 7.93 3.52
N LEU A 73 -5.11 6.80 3.76
CA LEU A 73 -5.56 5.48 3.33
C LEU A 73 -6.92 5.12 3.96
N ALA A 74 -7.07 5.36 5.27
CA ALA A 74 -8.33 5.15 5.96
C ALA A 74 -9.50 5.93 5.33
N ALA A 75 -9.27 7.23 5.03
CA ALA A 75 -10.27 8.05 4.35
C ALA A 75 -10.65 7.54 2.96
N ASN A 76 -9.68 6.98 2.21
CA ASN A 76 -9.91 6.38 0.89
C ASN A 76 -10.55 4.98 0.95
N ALA A 77 -10.46 4.28 2.07
CA ALA A 77 -11.02 2.94 2.25
C ALA A 77 -12.52 2.93 2.56
N ILE A 78 -13.08 4.05 3.05
CA ILE A 78 -14.49 4.11 3.48
C ILE A 78 -15.45 3.78 2.34
N GLU A 79 -15.26 4.42 1.20
CA GLU A 79 -16.16 4.24 0.03
C GLU A 79 -16.09 2.81 -0.53
N PRO A 80 -14.92 2.23 -0.84
CA PRO A 80 -14.85 0.86 -1.33
C PRO A 80 -15.49 -0.16 -0.39
N ILE A 81 -15.33 0.00 0.94
CA ILE A 81 -15.95 -0.91 1.91
C ILE A 81 -17.47 -0.80 1.87
N PHE A 82 -18.05 0.40 1.90
CA PHE A 82 -19.51 0.55 1.84
C PHE A 82 -20.06 0.15 0.49
N SER A 83 -19.36 0.38 -0.61
CA SER A 83 -19.77 -0.05 -1.95
C SER A 83 -19.79 -1.57 -2.07
N ALA A 84 -18.81 -2.27 -1.52
CA ALA A 84 -18.74 -3.73 -1.53
C ALA A 84 -19.79 -4.36 -0.62
N LEU A 85 -20.03 -3.80 0.58
CA LEU A 85 -21.03 -4.33 1.52
C LEU A 85 -22.48 -4.11 1.02
N GLY A 86 -22.66 -3.33 -0.05
CA GLY A 86 -23.94 -3.02 -0.64
C GLY A 86 -24.74 -1.99 0.15
N VAL A 87 -26.08 -1.97 -0.01
CA VAL A 87 -26.93 -0.97 0.64
C VAL A 87 -26.96 -1.22 2.14
N VAL A 88 -25.92 -0.75 2.84
CA VAL A 88 -26.00 -0.59 4.29
C VAL A 88 -27.04 0.50 4.54
N LYS A 89 -28.09 0.17 5.26
CA LYS A 89 -29.22 1.07 5.54
C LYS A 89 -28.77 2.41 6.14
N ARG A 90 -27.62 2.41 6.84
CA ARG A 90 -27.05 3.59 7.52
C ARG A 90 -25.54 3.56 7.38
N ARG A 91 -24.96 4.65 6.89
CA ARG A 91 -23.52 4.77 6.70
C ARG A 91 -22.88 5.42 7.92
N ALA A 92 -22.50 4.60 8.88
CA ALA A 92 -21.86 5.03 10.12
C ALA A 92 -20.42 4.53 10.17
N VAL A 93 -19.49 5.40 10.57
CA VAL A 93 -18.07 5.09 10.80
C VAL A 93 -17.72 5.43 12.24
N VAL A 94 -17.13 4.48 12.95
CA VAL A 94 -16.43 4.75 14.22
C VAL A 94 -14.94 4.77 13.93
N TRP A 95 -14.31 5.92 14.06
CA TRP A 95 -12.88 6.11 13.85
C TRP A 95 -12.18 6.19 15.20
N LEU A 96 -11.50 5.11 15.58
CA LEU A 96 -10.78 4.99 16.84
C LEU A 96 -9.32 5.44 16.69
N VAL A 97 -8.91 6.36 17.55
CA VAL A 97 -7.54 6.89 17.58
C VAL A 97 -6.90 6.65 18.95
N PRO A 98 -5.55 6.54 19.04
CA PRO A 98 -4.87 6.14 20.27
C PRO A 98 -4.84 7.20 21.36
N SER A 99 -4.88 8.50 21.02
CA SER A 99 -4.74 9.57 21.99
C SER A 99 -5.55 10.83 21.65
N ASP A 100 -5.78 11.70 22.64
CA ASP A 100 -6.51 12.95 22.45
C ASP A 100 -5.79 13.95 21.53
N ALA A 101 -4.47 13.88 21.43
CA ALA A 101 -3.71 14.69 20.50
C ALA A 101 -4.03 14.29 19.03
N ILE A 102 -4.06 12.99 18.75
CA ILE A 102 -4.44 12.45 17.43
C ILE A 102 -5.92 12.66 17.16
N LEU A 103 -6.77 12.54 18.21
CA LEU A 103 -8.20 12.85 18.13
C LEU A 103 -8.43 14.27 17.59
N THR A 104 -7.77 15.25 18.23
CA THR A 104 -7.88 16.67 17.85
C THR A 104 -7.40 16.91 16.41
N GLN A 105 -6.29 16.29 16.02
CA GLN A 105 -5.72 16.41 14.68
C GLN A 105 -6.64 15.76 13.62
N THR A 106 -7.16 14.57 13.89
CA THR A 106 -8.06 13.85 12.98
C THR A 106 -9.38 14.60 12.80
N LEU A 107 -9.95 15.11 13.90
CA LEU A 107 -11.15 15.95 13.87
C LEU A 107 -10.94 17.22 13.04
N ALA A 108 -9.82 17.93 13.25
CA ALA A 108 -9.50 19.13 12.47
C ALA A 108 -9.41 18.81 10.97
N ALA A 109 -8.71 17.73 10.61
CA ALA A 109 -8.53 17.31 9.23
C ALA A 109 -9.86 16.88 8.55
N LEU A 110 -10.72 16.15 9.27
CA LEU A 110 -12.00 15.68 8.72
C LEU A 110 -13.10 16.74 8.69
N ARG A 111 -12.98 17.81 9.49
CA ARG A 111 -13.94 18.92 9.52
C ARG A 111 -13.62 20.06 8.58
N ASP A 112 -12.36 20.20 8.21
CA ASP A 112 -11.93 21.24 7.27
C ASP A 112 -12.26 20.84 5.83
N PRO A 113 -13.20 21.51 5.14
CA PRO A 113 -13.55 21.20 3.76
C PRO A 113 -12.40 21.39 2.77
N ALA A 114 -11.39 22.20 3.12
CA ALA A 114 -10.20 22.39 2.31
C ALA A 114 -9.15 21.29 2.51
N HIS A 115 -9.29 20.48 3.58
CA HIS A 115 -8.33 19.41 3.85
C HIS A 115 -8.49 18.23 2.89
N PRO A 116 -7.38 17.67 2.33
CA PRO A 116 -7.44 16.60 1.33
C PRO A 116 -8.23 15.35 1.78
N TYR A 117 -8.20 15.00 3.05
CA TYR A 117 -8.94 13.85 3.58
C TYR A 117 -10.44 14.07 3.49
N ARG A 118 -10.90 15.28 3.92
CA ARG A 118 -12.32 15.65 3.83
C ARG A 118 -12.77 15.73 2.38
N GLN A 119 -12.03 16.38 1.51
CA GLN A 119 -12.35 16.47 0.08
C GLN A 119 -12.56 15.10 -0.57
N LYS A 120 -11.71 14.12 -0.20
CA LYS A 120 -11.85 12.76 -0.75
C LYS A 120 -13.15 12.10 -0.34
N ILE A 121 -13.52 12.22 0.93
CA ILE A 121 -14.78 11.70 1.47
C ILE A 121 -15.97 12.45 0.87
N ASP A 122 -15.89 13.77 0.76
CA ASP A 122 -16.97 14.60 0.18
C ASP A 122 -17.26 14.22 -1.28
N VAL A 123 -16.22 13.98 -2.08
CA VAL A 123 -16.39 13.53 -3.48
C VAL A 123 -17.10 12.17 -3.51
N ALA A 124 -16.72 11.24 -2.64
CA ALA A 124 -17.27 9.90 -2.61
C ALA A 124 -18.74 9.86 -2.12
N PHE A 125 -19.10 10.75 -1.18
CA PHE A 125 -20.42 10.75 -0.54
C PHE A 125 -21.29 11.97 -0.88
N GLY A 126 -20.93 12.72 -1.96
CA GLY A 126 -21.68 13.87 -2.43
C GLY A 126 -21.82 15.00 -1.40
N SER A 127 -20.76 15.22 -0.61
CA SER A 127 -20.68 16.21 0.48
C SER A 127 -21.71 16.00 1.61
N ARG A 128 -22.38 14.84 1.66
CA ARG A 128 -23.29 14.48 2.74
C ARG A 128 -22.52 13.76 3.84
N VAL A 129 -21.70 14.49 4.57
CA VAL A 129 -20.79 13.94 5.59
C VAL A 129 -20.84 14.80 6.84
N GLU A 130 -21.11 14.18 7.97
CA GLU A 130 -21.06 14.84 9.28
C GLU A 130 -20.03 14.15 10.18
N VAL A 131 -19.25 14.96 10.92
CA VAL A 131 -18.16 14.48 11.78
C VAL A 131 -18.44 14.85 13.21
N TYR A 132 -18.62 13.85 14.06
CA TYR A 132 -19.04 14.00 15.45
C TYR A 132 -17.90 13.78 16.44
N THR A 133 -17.89 14.59 17.51
CA THR A 133 -17.14 14.29 18.74
C THR A 133 -18.02 13.49 19.70
N LYS A 134 -17.42 12.88 20.71
CA LYS A 134 -18.15 12.18 21.79
C LYS A 134 -19.19 13.07 22.48
N GLU A 135 -18.82 14.34 22.76
CA GLU A 135 -19.69 15.31 23.42
C GLU A 135 -20.92 15.62 22.58
N GLN A 136 -20.74 15.84 21.27
CA GLN A 136 -21.86 16.08 20.34
C GLN A 136 -22.79 14.86 20.24
N LEU A 137 -22.23 13.65 20.21
CA LEU A 137 -23.04 12.43 20.24
C LEU A 137 -23.85 12.31 21.52
N LEU A 138 -23.25 12.55 22.70
CA LEU A 138 -23.94 12.51 23.99
C LEU A 138 -25.03 13.58 24.11
N MET A 139 -24.84 14.73 23.46
CA MET A 139 -25.83 15.81 23.44
C MET A 139 -26.86 15.69 22.31
N GLY A 140 -26.76 14.68 21.46
CA GLY A 140 -27.63 14.50 20.28
C GLY A 140 -27.53 15.66 19.27
N GLN A 141 -26.43 16.41 19.26
CA GLN A 141 -26.24 17.56 18.37
C GLN A 141 -26.10 17.12 16.93
N HIS A 142 -27.07 17.45 16.09
CA HIS A 142 -27.16 17.02 14.68
C HIS A 142 -27.15 15.50 14.47
N PHE A 143 -27.23 14.71 15.54
CA PHE A 143 -27.22 13.28 15.54
C PHE A 143 -28.65 12.74 15.71
N ASN A 144 -29.38 12.67 14.60
CA ASN A 144 -30.78 12.26 14.53
C ASN A 144 -31.02 11.27 13.38
N ILE A 145 -32.22 10.74 13.28
CA ILE A 145 -32.54 9.67 12.31
C ILE A 145 -32.36 10.11 10.86
N SER A 146 -32.71 11.35 10.51
CA SER A 146 -32.52 11.86 9.14
C SER A 146 -31.03 11.97 8.80
N ALA A 147 -30.23 12.52 9.69
CA ALA A 147 -28.78 12.62 9.50
C ALA A 147 -28.14 11.23 9.32
N VAL A 148 -28.53 10.27 10.19
CA VAL A 148 -27.97 8.90 10.14
C VAL A 148 -28.41 8.13 8.89
N ASN A 149 -29.62 8.39 8.36
CA ASN A 149 -30.13 7.71 7.15
C ASN A 149 -29.61 8.34 5.85
N GLU A 150 -29.37 9.65 5.82
CA GLU A 150 -29.09 10.40 4.59
C GLU A 150 -27.62 10.77 4.39
N GLN A 151 -26.81 10.70 5.45
CA GLN A 151 -25.44 11.16 5.45
C GLN A 151 -24.46 10.06 5.87
N LEU A 152 -23.18 10.25 5.55
CA LEU A 152 -22.11 9.52 6.18
C LEU A 152 -21.85 10.13 7.57
N SER A 153 -22.10 9.37 8.62
CA SER A 153 -21.87 9.78 10.02
C SER A 153 -20.51 9.26 10.50
N ILE A 154 -19.51 10.14 10.66
CA ILE A 154 -18.19 9.77 11.16
C ILE A 154 -18.05 10.16 12.63
N MET A 155 -17.92 9.18 13.50
CA MET A 155 -17.72 9.35 14.95
C MET A 155 -16.24 9.17 15.28
N VAL A 156 -15.51 10.24 15.55
CA VAL A 156 -14.08 10.16 15.91
C VAL A 156 -13.96 10.07 17.43
N LEU A 157 -13.39 8.96 17.91
CA LEU A 157 -13.34 8.61 19.32
C LEU A 157 -11.93 8.16 19.70
N SER A 158 -11.49 8.44 20.92
CA SER A 158 -10.25 7.85 21.44
C SER A 158 -10.54 6.54 22.18
N TYR A 159 -9.55 5.66 22.30
CA TYR A 159 -9.68 4.44 23.11
C TYR A 159 -10.07 4.73 24.56
N ASP A 160 -9.65 5.87 25.10
CA ASP A 160 -9.96 6.28 26.45
C ASP A 160 -11.37 6.86 26.60
N SER A 161 -12.05 7.16 25.47
CA SER A 161 -13.43 7.68 25.48
C SER A 161 -14.40 6.78 26.26
N PHE A 162 -14.13 5.48 26.30
CA PHE A 162 -14.95 4.48 27.00
C PHE A 162 -14.18 3.71 28.08
N ARG A 163 -12.93 4.11 28.39
CA ARG A 163 -12.15 3.58 29.48
C ARG A 163 -12.51 4.32 30.79
N GLY A 164 -12.32 3.66 31.90
CA GLY A 164 -12.63 4.23 33.20
C GLY A 164 -14.11 4.09 33.60
N LYS A 165 -14.35 3.93 34.90
CA LYS A 165 -15.69 3.64 35.46
C LYS A 165 -16.71 4.74 35.15
N LYS A 166 -16.29 6.01 35.21
CA LYS A 166 -17.16 7.18 35.00
C LYS A 166 -17.56 7.34 33.53
N GLU A 167 -16.63 7.12 32.61
CA GLU A 167 -16.87 7.29 31.15
C GLU A 167 -17.68 6.12 30.59
N ARG A 168 -17.48 4.90 31.10
CA ARG A 168 -18.34 3.74 30.80
C ARG A 168 -19.76 3.94 31.28
N LEU A 169 -19.94 4.45 32.47
CA LEU A 169 -21.27 4.76 33.01
C LEU A 169 -22.01 5.75 32.10
N LYS A 170 -21.39 6.87 31.72
CA LYS A 170 -22.01 7.87 30.82
C LYS A 170 -22.41 7.28 29.46
N ALA A 171 -21.66 6.33 28.91
CA ALA A 171 -21.97 5.73 27.63
C ALA A 171 -23.04 4.64 27.68
N LYS A 172 -23.32 4.09 28.87
CA LYS A 172 -24.28 3.01 29.13
C LYS A 172 -25.56 3.45 29.80
N GLN A 173 -25.59 4.66 30.39
CA GLN A 173 -26.76 5.21 31.07
C GLN A 173 -27.80 5.76 30.09
N GLU A 174 -29.02 5.83 30.54
CA GLU A 174 -30.10 6.54 29.88
C GLU A 174 -29.67 7.93 29.38
N ASN A 175 -30.00 8.25 28.16
CA ASN A 175 -29.67 9.51 27.52
C ASN A 175 -30.91 10.12 26.86
N SER A 176 -31.50 11.10 27.55
CA SER A 176 -32.70 11.81 27.09
C SER A 176 -32.52 12.50 25.73
N SER A 177 -31.31 12.90 25.37
CA SER A 177 -31.01 13.53 24.08
C SER A 177 -31.07 12.55 22.92
N LEU A 178 -30.95 11.23 23.17
CA LEU A 178 -30.96 10.19 22.16
C LEU A 178 -32.26 9.40 22.08
N VAL A 179 -33.24 9.65 22.95
CA VAL A 179 -34.53 8.94 22.98
C VAL A 179 -35.21 8.96 21.62
N ALA A 180 -35.29 10.10 20.95
CA ALA A 180 -35.93 10.21 19.64
C ALA A 180 -35.25 9.37 18.56
N LEU A 181 -33.90 9.34 18.60
CA LEU A 181 -33.10 8.53 17.68
C LEU A 181 -33.25 7.04 18.00
N ALA A 182 -33.14 6.64 19.29
CA ALA A 182 -33.28 5.26 19.72
C ALA A 182 -34.66 4.70 19.34
N ASN A 183 -35.75 5.45 19.60
CA ASN A 183 -37.10 5.06 19.23
C ASN A 183 -37.27 4.90 17.69
N ALA A 184 -36.63 5.76 16.91
CA ALA A 184 -36.69 5.69 15.43
C ALA A 184 -35.84 4.54 14.88
N LEU A 185 -34.78 4.10 15.61
CA LEU A 185 -34.03 2.91 15.29
C LEU A 185 -34.76 1.61 15.55
N GLY A 186 -35.69 1.61 16.52
CA GLY A 186 -36.49 0.46 16.95
C GLY A 186 -35.81 -0.35 18.05
N GLU A 187 -36.35 -1.54 18.33
CA GLU A 187 -35.72 -2.45 19.31
C GLU A 187 -34.35 -2.93 18.82
N PRO A 188 -33.34 -2.96 19.71
CA PRO A 188 -32.00 -3.43 19.34
C PRO A 188 -32.02 -4.92 19.00
N ASP A 189 -31.48 -5.30 17.86
CA ASP A 189 -31.26 -6.69 17.48
C ASP A 189 -30.27 -7.40 18.45
N MET A 190 -29.39 -6.61 19.11
CA MET A 190 -28.38 -7.10 20.03
C MET A 190 -28.30 -6.17 21.25
N PRO A 191 -29.17 -6.36 22.24
CA PRO A 191 -29.14 -5.54 23.46
C PRO A 191 -27.88 -5.81 24.26
N LEU A 192 -27.18 -4.73 24.65
CA LEU A 192 -25.97 -4.80 25.43
C LEU A 192 -26.29 -4.97 26.92
N GLU A 193 -25.55 -5.84 27.61
CA GLU A 193 -25.70 -6.06 29.05
C GLU A 193 -25.44 -4.76 29.84
N ASP A 194 -26.24 -4.53 30.89
CA ASP A 194 -26.17 -3.35 31.75
C ASP A 194 -26.15 -2.01 30.99
N THR A 195 -26.90 -1.92 29.88
CA THR A 195 -26.91 -0.73 29.02
C THR A 195 -28.35 -0.34 28.72
N ASP A 196 -28.69 0.94 28.93
CA ASP A 196 -30.02 1.50 28.61
C ASP A 196 -30.22 1.52 27.08
N PRO A 197 -31.42 1.24 26.56
CA PRO A 197 -31.71 1.31 25.11
C PRO A 197 -31.42 2.67 24.48
N THR A 198 -31.49 3.76 25.23
CA THR A 198 -31.20 5.12 24.77
C THR A 198 -29.74 5.53 24.95
N ALA A 199 -28.93 4.67 25.54
CA ALA A 199 -27.53 4.93 25.77
C ALA A 199 -26.75 5.07 24.47
N LEU A 200 -25.75 5.95 24.46
CA LEU A 200 -24.90 6.17 23.27
C LEU A 200 -24.30 4.88 22.73
N MET A 201 -23.82 3.97 23.59
CA MET A 201 -23.22 2.71 23.16
C MET A 201 -24.23 1.80 22.45
N GLN A 202 -25.48 1.73 22.97
CA GLN A 202 -26.55 0.96 22.33
C GLN A 202 -26.98 1.55 21.00
N VAL A 203 -27.05 2.88 20.90
CA VAL A 203 -27.34 3.57 19.64
C VAL A 203 -26.26 3.30 18.60
N ILE A 204 -24.97 3.38 18.97
CA ILE A 204 -23.87 3.05 18.03
C ILE A 204 -23.95 1.59 17.60
N ASN A 205 -24.24 0.66 18.52
CA ASN A 205 -24.41 -0.76 18.23
C ASN A 205 -25.46 -1.01 17.15
N GLN A 206 -26.61 -0.33 17.19
CA GLN A 206 -27.69 -0.46 16.21
C GLN A 206 -27.38 0.16 14.84
N LEU A 207 -26.32 0.95 14.74
CA LEU A 207 -25.90 1.52 13.46
C LEU A 207 -25.02 0.58 12.66
N HIS A 208 -24.52 -0.51 13.22
CA HIS A 208 -23.58 -1.45 12.61
C HIS A 208 -22.43 -0.74 11.89
N PRO A 209 -21.63 0.07 12.57
CA PRO A 209 -20.66 0.95 11.92
C PRO A 209 -19.52 0.19 11.26
N LEU A 210 -18.94 0.80 10.23
CA LEU A 210 -17.56 0.51 9.86
C LEU A 210 -16.66 1.03 10.99
N VAL A 211 -15.84 0.16 11.57
CA VAL A 211 -14.87 0.57 12.60
C VAL A 211 -13.49 0.65 11.98
N ILE A 212 -12.92 1.86 11.98
CA ILE A 212 -11.54 2.13 11.59
C ILE A 212 -10.71 2.23 12.87
N VAL A 213 -9.65 1.43 12.96
CA VAL A 213 -8.77 1.34 14.12
C VAL A 213 -7.40 1.87 13.73
N ASP A 214 -7.06 3.08 14.16
CA ASP A 214 -5.75 3.68 13.90
C ASP A 214 -4.78 3.29 15.02
N GLU A 215 -3.60 2.78 14.68
CA GLU A 215 -2.57 2.26 15.58
C GLU A 215 -3.10 1.18 16.56
N SER A 216 -3.63 0.10 16.02
CA SER A 216 -4.30 -1.00 16.75
C SER A 216 -3.45 -1.67 17.83
N HIS A 217 -2.13 -1.52 17.78
CA HIS A 217 -1.25 -2.04 18.83
C HIS A 217 -1.58 -1.44 20.22
N HIS A 218 -2.28 -0.32 20.31
CA HIS A 218 -2.83 0.24 21.54
C HIS A 218 -4.17 -0.41 21.96
N ALA A 219 -4.87 -1.11 21.06
CA ALA A 219 -6.17 -1.73 21.29
C ALA A 219 -6.11 -3.18 21.85
N ARG A 220 -4.98 -3.62 22.40
CA ARG A 220 -4.70 -5.03 22.74
C ARG A 220 -5.35 -5.56 24.03
N SER A 221 -5.86 -4.68 24.86
CA SER A 221 -6.45 -5.11 26.13
C SER A 221 -7.81 -5.81 25.92
N ASN A 222 -8.15 -6.77 26.78
CA ASN A 222 -9.48 -7.38 26.77
C ASN A 222 -10.63 -6.37 26.78
N PRO A 223 -10.53 -5.25 27.52
CA PRO A 223 -11.53 -4.20 27.45
C PRO A 223 -11.67 -3.54 26.09
N SER A 224 -10.60 -3.46 25.29
CA SER A 224 -10.67 -2.91 23.92
C SER A 224 -11.34 -3.87 22.96
N LYS A 225 -11.07 -5.17 23.08
CA LYS A 225 -11.77 -6.20 22.28
C LYS A 225 -13.27 -6.20 22.57
N GLN A 226 -13.65 -6.11 23.86
CA GLN A 226 -15.06 -6.01 24.27
C GLN A 226 -15.72 -4.73 23.75
N MET A 227 -14.99 -3.62 23.69
CA MET A 227 -15.50 -2.37 23.13
C MET A 227 -15.80 -2.51 21.62
N LEU A 228 -14.90 -3.15 20.87
CA LEU A 228 -15.14 -3.44 19.45
C LEU A 228 -16.36 -4.33 19.23
N GLN A 229 -16.54 -5.37 20.07
CA GLN A 229 -17.73 -6.23 20.05
C GLN A 229 -19.00 -5.43 20.35
N ASN A 230 -18.95 -4.52 21.32
CA ASN A 230 -20.09 -3.69 21.71
C ASN A 230 -20.54 -2.72 20.62
N PHE A 231 -19.65 -2.32 19.69
CA PHE A 231 -20.05 -1.52 18.52
C PHE A 231 -20.82 -2.32 17.49
N ASN A 232 -20.79 -3.65 17.53
CA ASN A 232 -21.44 -4.53 16.54
C ASN A 232 -21.13 -4.12 15.09
N PRO A 233 -19.83 -4.07 14.71
CA PRO A 233 -19.42 -3.50 13.44
C PRO A 233 -19.83 -4.36 12.25
N CYS A 234 -20.09 -3.75 11.10
CA CYS A 234 -20.25 -4.45 9.83
C CYS A 234 -18.91 -4.83 9.20
N PHE A 235 -17.84 -4.10 9.53
CA PHE A 235 -16.48 -4.32 9.06
C PHE A 235 -15.49 -3.64 10.02
N VAL A 236 -14.31 -4.25 10.22
CA VAL A 236 -13.22 -3.62 10.97
C VAL A 236 -12.00 -3.47 10.06
N LEU A 237 -11.56 -2.24 9.88
CA LEU A 237 -10.33 -1.88 9.17
C LEU A 237 -9.28 -1.42 10.16
N ASP A 238 -8.24 -2.20 10.30
CA ASP A 238 -7.10 -1.92 11.16
C ASP A 238 -5.93 -1.32 10.35
N LEU A 239 -5.37 -0.21 10.80
CA LEU A 239 -4.18 0.41 10.21
C LEU A 239 -3.09 0.52 11.27
N THR A 240 -1.98 -0.15 11.05
CA THR A 240 -0.88 -0.13 12.02
C THR A 240 0.48 -0.26 11.36
N ALA A 241 1.49 0.33 11.97
CA ALA A 241 2.88 0.09 11.62
C ALA A 241 3.39 -1.25 12.14
N THR A 242 2.88 -1.69 13.31
CA THR A 242 3.33 -2.86 14.05
C THR A 242 2.16 -3.81 14.31
N PRO A 243 1.78 -4.62 13.31
CA PRO A 243 0.72 -5.61 13.49
C PRO A 243 1.08 -6.66 14.54
N THR A 244 0.07 -7.25 15.13
CA THR A 244 0.22 -8.34 16.10
C THR A 244 0.11 -9.69 15.41
N LYS A 245 0.34 -10.76 16.16
CA LYS A 245 0.06 -12.13 15.68
C LYS A 245 -1.43 -12.38 15.40
N GLU A 246 -2.31 -11.54 15.95
CA GLU A 246 -3.76 -11.61 15.76
C GLU A 246 -4.25 -10.73 14.61
N SER A 247 -3.39 -9.94 13.99
CA SER A 247 -3.75 -9.04 12.89
C SER A 247 -3.88 -9.81 11.57
N ASN A 248 -5.03 -9.69 10.92
CA ASN A 248 -5.29 -10.28 9.61
C ASN A 248 -4.78 -9.36 8.51
N ILE A 249 -3.50 -9.44 8.21
CA ILE A 249 -2.84 -8.53 7.26
C ILE A 249 -3.26 -8.90 5.84
N ILE A 250 -3.79 -7.94 5.08
CA ILE A 250 -4.14 -8.11 3.66
C ILE A 250 -3.24 -7.31 2.73
N SER A 251 -2.56 -6.29 3.26
CA SER A 251 -1.58 -5.51 2.50
C SER A 251 -0.44 -5.06 3.41
N ILE A 252 0.78 -5.04 2.86
CA ILE A 252 2.00 -4.66 3.56
C ILE A 252 2.72 -3.60 2.72
N VAL A 253 3.15 -2.54 3.38
CA VAL A 253 4.05 -1.53 2.83
C VAL A 253 5.35 -1.57 3.63
N ASP A 254 6.49 -1.61 2.97
CA ASP A 254 7.82 -1.52 3.58
C ASP A 254 8.47 -0.15 3.35
N ALA A 255 9.66 0.07 3.91
CA ALA A 255 10.39 1.32 3.78
C ALA A 255 10.85 1.60 2.35
N ILE A 256 11.10 0.57 1.55
CA ILE A 256 11.52 0.71 0.16
C ILE A 256 10.41 1.37 -0.64
N HIS A 257 9.17 0.94 -0.47
CA HIS A 257 8.00 1.56 -1.10
C HIS A 257 7.85 3.03 -0.71
N LEU A 258 8.04 3.36 0.59
CA LEU A 258 7.99 4.75 1.06
C LEU A 258 9.14 5.60 0.47
N LYS A 259 10.33 5.04 0.39
CA LYS A 259 11.50 5.73 -0.16
C LYS A 259 11.35 5.98 -1.65
N ARG A 260 10.86 5.00 -2.42
CA ARG A 260 10.56 5.17 -3.86
C ARG A 260 9.64 6.36 -4.14
N GLU A 261 8.66 6.57 -3.27
CA GLU A 261 7.67 7.66 -3.39
C GLU A 261 8.09 8.94 -2.66
N ASN A 262 9.33 9.00 -2.18
CA ASN A 262 9.89 10.15 -1.46
C ASN A 262 9.08 10.54 -0.21
N MET A 263 8.58 9.55 0.52
CA MET A 263 7.82 9.80 1.74
C MET A 263 8.72 9.97 2.95
N VAL A 264 9.91 9.34 2.94
CA VAL A 264 10.80 9.24 4.08
C VAL A 264 12.25 9.59 3.73
N LYS A 265 12.95 10.18 4.72
CA LYS A 265 14.39 10.47 4.69
C LYS A 265 15.17 9.23 5.14
N LEU A 266 15.58 8.41 4.19
CA LEU A 266 16.43 7.25 4.39
C LEU A 266 17.69 7.39 3.52
N PRO A 267 18.87 6.92 3.99
CA PRO A 267 19.12 6.18 5.22
C PRO A 267 19.06 7.06 6.49
N VAL A 268 19.11 6.40 7.65
CA VAL A 268 19.31 7.05 8.95
C VAL A 268 20.77 6.90 9.33
N ILE A 269 21.50 8.01 9.48
CA ILE A 269 22.89 8.01 9.90
C ILE A 269 22.96 8.18 11.41
N VAL A 270 23.52 7.19 12.10
CA VAL A 270 23.66 7.21 13.56
C VAL A 270 25.12 7.39 13.93
N MET A 271 25.40 8.37 14.78
CA MET A 271 26.75 8.72 15.22
C MET A 271 26.83 8.77 16.75
N ASN A 272 27.84 8.09 17.31
CA ASN A 272 28.16 8.18 18.71
C ASN A 272 29.34 9.16 18.94
N ARG A 273 29.22 10.01 19.92
CA ARG A 273 30.24 10.99 20.30
C ARG A 273 30.79 10.69 21.70
N ASN A 274 31.99 11.18 21.96
CA ASN A 274 32.66 10.92 23.22
C ASN A 274 32.01 11.67 24.40
N SER A 275 31.41 12.83 24.11
CA SER A 275 30.81 13.68 25.13
C SER A 275 29.46 14.29 24.66
N GLN A 276 28.64 14.72 25.61
CA GLN A 276 27.44 15.52 25.35
C GLN A 276 27.76 16.87 24.71
N GLN A 277 28.96 17.40 24.95
CA GLN A 277 29.45 18.64 24.35
C GLN A 277 29.70 18.46 22.86
N ASP A 278 30.32 17.34 22.46
CA ASP A 278 30.49 17.01 21.04
C ASP A 278 29.16 16.84 20.31
N VAL A 279 28.19 16.18 20.95
CA VAL A 279 26.82 16.04 20.39
C VAL A 279 26.19 17.42 20.18
N LEU A 280 26.31 18.32 21.16
CA LEU A 280 25.73 19.67 21.06
C LEU A 280 26.41 20.48 19.95
N HIS A 281 27.75 20.43 19.88
CA HIS A 281 28.54 21.13 18.88
C HIS A 281 28.20 20.65 17.47
N ASP A 282 28.28 19.34 17.24
CA ASP A 282 28.01 18.74 15.94
C ASP A 282 26.56 18.97 15.49
N ALA A 283 25.59 18.89 16.40
CA ALA A 283 24.19 19.15 16.07
C ALA A 283 23.95 20.59 15.59
N ILE A 284 24.64 21.57 16.21
CA ILE A 284 24.55 22.98 15.80
C ILE A 284 25.25 23.19 14.44
N GLU A 285 26.42 22.62 14.25
CA GLU A 285 27.20 22.75 13.02
C GLU A 285 26.46 22.07 11.85
N MET A 286 25.95 20.86 12.05
CA MET A 286 25.16 20.14 11.06
C MET A 286 23.88 20.89 10.67
N GLN A 287 23.19 21.48 11.64
CA GLN A 287 21.99 22.28 11.36
C GLN A 287 22.33 23.46 10.43
N ARG A 288 23.41 24.19 10.73
CA ARG A 288 23.87 25.31 9.91
C ARG A 288 24.25 24.88 8.49
N THR A 289 24.97 23.77 8.38
CA THR A 289 25.39 23.22 7.09
C THR A 289 24.18 22.79 6.26
N LEU A 290 23.24 22.04 6.86
CA LEU A 290 21.98 21.66 6.21
C LEU A 290 21.16 22.88 5.79
N GLU A 291 21.14 23.97 6.60
CA GLU A 291 20.44 25.20 6.27
C GLU A 291 21.08 25.95 5.10
N ILE A 292 22.42 25.92 4.98
CA ILE A 292 23.15 26.48 3.83
C ILE A 292 22.76 25.73 2.56
N HIS A 293 22.79 24.38 2.59
CA HIS A 293 22.38 23.57 1.45
C HIS A 293 20.89 23.72 1.11
N ALA A 294 20.03 23.91 2.11
CA ALA A 294 18.62 24.15 1.90
C ALA A 294 18.38 25.52 1.24
N LYS A 295 19.10 26.56 1.64
CA LYS A 295 19.04 27.89 1.01
C LYS A 295 19.56 27.87 -0.43
N ASP A 296 20.69 27.22 -0.68
CA ASP A 296 21.23 27.07 -2.04
C ASP A 296 20.24 26.31 -2.95
N ALA A 297 19.61 25.24 -2.43
CA ALA A 297 18.60 24.51 -3.17
C ALA A 297 17.34 25.38 -3.44
N TYR A 298 16.93 26.21 -2.48
CA TYR A 298 15.80 27.13 -2.62
C TYR A 298 16.07 28.24 -3.66
N GLU A 299 17.26 28.83 -3.65
CA GLU A 299 17.69 29.83 -4.63
C GLU A 299 17.75 29.26 -6.06
N LYS A 300 18.01 27.96 -6.20
CA LYS A 300 17.96 27.21 -7.47
C LYS A 300 16.54 26.73 -7.87
N GLY A 301 15.50 27.23 -7.18
CA GLY A 301 14.09 26.93 -7.51
C GLY A 301 13.52 25.70 -6.78
N GLY A 302 14.21 25.19 -5.79
CA GLY A 302 13.71 24.15 -4.88
C GLY A 302 12.67 24.67 -3.88
N SER A 303 12.15 23.77 -3.04
CA SER A 303 11.19 24.12 -1.99
C SER A 303 11.91 24.69 -0.76
N TYR A 304 11.25 25.59 -0.03
CA TYR A 304 11.76 26.13 1.23
C TYR A 304 11.92 25.03 2.30
N ILE A 305 13.11 24.91 2.85
CA ILE A 305 13.40 23.98 3.95
C ILE A 305 14.19 24.71 5.03
N ARG A 306 13.78 24.55 6.28
CA ARG A 306 14.48 25.02 7.45
C ARG A 306 14.78 23.82 8.34
N PRO A 307 16.01 23.27 8.30
CA PRO A 307 16.39 22.13 9.13
C PRO A 307 16.25 22.43 10.61
N ILE A 308 15.61 21.53 11.33
CA ILE A 308 15.37 21.63 12.77
C ILE A 308 16.09 20.51 13.48
N VAL A 309 16.73 20.86 14.63
CA VAL A 309 17.31 19.89 15.56
C VAL A 309 16.32 19.62 16.68
N LEU A 310 16.08 18.35 16.95
CA LEU A 310 15.41 17.90 18.15
C LEU A 310 16.42 17.50 19.21
N PHE A 311 16.50 18.25 20.27
CA PHE A 311 17.29 17.89 21.44
C PHE A 311 16.43 17.13 22.45
N GLN A 312 16.88 15.94 22.80
CA GLN A 312 16.30 15.17 23.88
C GLN A 312 17.05 15.43 25.17
N ALA A 313 16.43 16.19 26.09
CA ALA A 313 16.96 16.50 27.40
C ALA A 313 16.55 15.43 28.45
N GLN A 314 17.24 15.42 29.60
CA GLN A 314 16.98 14.52 30.70
C GLN A 314 15.79 14.98 31.57
N PRO A 315 15.01 14.03 32.14
CA PRO A 315 14.04 14.37 33.19
C PRO A 315 14.75 14.93 34.43
N LYS A 316 14.05 15.75 35.23
CA LYS A 316 14.54 16.33 36.50
C LYS A 316 14.68 15.29 37.65
N SER A 317 15.38 14.20 37.43
CA SER A 317 15.48 13.10 38.43
C SER A 317 16.75 13.09 39.26
N THR A 318 17.78 13.85 38.85
CA THR A 318 19.08 13.95 39.55
C THR A 318 19.62 15.39 39.51
N GLU A 319 20.41 15.78 40.53
CA GLU A 319 20.96 17.14 40.62
C GLU A 319 21.88 17.51 39.42
N ASN A 320 22.51 16.53 38.80
CA ASN A 320 23.41 16.70 37.65
C ASN A 320 22.76 16.48 36.26
N ALA A 321 21.42 16.29 36.20
CA ALA A 321 20.73 16.08 34.94
C ALA A 321 20.85 17.29 33.99
N THR A 322 21.12 17.04 32.72
CA THR A 322 21.03 18.07 31.68
C THR A 322 19.57 18.35 31.39
N THR A 323 18.97 19.22 32.21
CA THR A 323 17.58 19.60 32.08
C THR A 323 17.34 20.50 30.86
N PHE A 324 16.09 20.62 30.45
CA PHE A 324 15.73 21.48 29.33
C PHE A 324 16.12 22.95 29.56
N GLU A 325 16.08 23.45 30.82
CA GLU A 325 16.51 24.79 31.15
C GLU A 325 18.01 24.98 30.99
N LYS A 326 18.84 24.07 31.54
CA LYS A 326 20.29 24.11 31.38
C LYS A 326 20.68 24.05 29.89
N LEU A 327 19.99 23.20 29.09
CA LEU A 327 20.25 23.09 27.66
C LEU A 327 19.89 24.36 26.89
N ARG A 328 18.75 25.01 27.23
CA ARG A 328 18.38 26.31 26.63
C ARG A 328 19.44 27.36 26.91
N GLN A 329 19.94 27.44 28.16
CA GLN A 329 21.00 28.39 28.51
C GLN A 329 22.27 28.13 27.74
N ARG A 330 22.69 26.86 27.57
CA ARG A 330 23.87 26.50 26.79
C ARG A 330 23.74 26.91 25.31
N LEU A 331 22.58 26.73 24.71
CA LEU A 331 22.30 27.15 23.32
C LEU A 331 22.38 28.69 23.21
N ILE A 332 21.88 29.44 24.20
CA ILE A 332 21.97 30.91 24.23
C ILE A 332 23.44 31.35 24.36
N VAL A 333 24.21 30.71 25.26
CA VAL A 333 25.67 30.98 25.41
C VAL A 333 26.43 30.66 24.12
N ALA A 334 25.96 29.67 23.35
CA ALA A 334 26.49 29.32 22.01
C ALA A 334 26.03 30.32 20.91
N ASN A 335 25.56 31.51 21.27
CA ASN A 335 25.10 32.58 20.39
C ASN A 335 23.90 32.18 19.50
N ILE A 336 23.02 31.31 19.97
CA ILE A 336 21.76 30.99 19.30
C ILE A 336 20.69 31.94 19.88
N PRO A 337 20.00 32.72 19.02
CA PRO A 337 18.92 33.61 19.45
C PRO A 337 17.81 32.86 20.16
N ALA A 338 17.29 33.40 21.26
CA ALA A 338 16.26 32.74 22.06
C ALA A 338 14.97 32.44 21.30
N GLU A 339 14.63 33.24 20.26
CA GLU A 339 13.49 33.05 19.36
C GLU A 339 13.65 31.86 18.41
N GLN A 340 14.85 31.31 18.27
CA GLN A 340 15.11 30.11 17.48
C GLN A 340 14.99 28.82 18.30
N ILE A 341 14.78 28.93 19.63
CA ILE A 341 14.74 27.82 20.57
C ILE A 341 13.33 27.70 21.12
N ALA A 342 12.74 26.53 21.01
CA ALA A 342 11.42 26.23 21.59
C ALA A 342 11.50 25.03 22.54
N ILE A 343 10.72 25.06 23.62
CA ILE A 343 10.60 23.96 24.58
C ILE A 343 9.25 23.29 24.46
N LYS A 344 9.28 21.96 24.38
CA LYS A 344 8.08 21.10 24.40
C LYS A 344 8.26 19.98 25.41
N THR A 345 7.65 20.14 26.57
CA THR A 345 7.55 19.13 27.64
C THR A 345 6.08 18.80 27.93
N ALA A 346 5.82 17.96 28.91
CA ALA A 346 4.45 17.69 29.36
C ALA A 346 3.73 18.96 29.91
N GLU A 347 4.49 19.86 30.55
CA GLU A 347 3.98 21.06 31.19
C GLU A 347 4.11 22.30 30.30
N ILE A 348 5.18 22.40 29.51
CA ILE A 348 5.51 23.57 28.67
C ILE A 348 5.27 23.20 27.19
N ASN A 349 4.52 24.03 26.49
CA ASN A 349 4.26 23.88 25.08
C ASN A 349 4.41 25.20 24.32
N GLU A 350 5.64 25.57 23.98
CA GLU A 350 5.95 26.76 23.20
C GLU A 350 5.67 26.57 21.70
N LEU A 351 5.33 25.34 21.27
CA LEU A 351 4.96 25.02 19.87
C LEU A 351 3.43 25.12 19.64
N LYS A 352 2.64 25.51 20.64
CA LYS A 352 1.18 25.59 20.49
C LYS A 352 0.84 26.72 19.51
N ASN A 353 0.08 26.39 18.45
CA ASN A 353 -0.31 27.31 17.39
C ASN A 353 0.87 27.86 16.53
N VAL A 354 2.02 27.21 16.54
CA VAL A 354 3.15 27.55 15.69
C VAL A 354 3.13 26.66 14.43
N ASP A 355 3.06 27.26 13.27
CA ASP A 355 3.29 26.55 12.02
C ASP A 355 4.80 26.41 11.76
N LEU A 356 5.34 25.24 12.08
CA LEU A 356 6.75 24.93 11.89
C LEU A 356 7.18 24.87 10.43
N LEU A 357 6.26 24.80 9.47
CA LEU A 357 6.58 24.77 8.04
C LEU A 357 6.58 26.15 7.41
N SER A 358 6.07 27.15 8.11
CA SER A 358 6.02 28.52 7.63
C SER A 358 7.42 29.12 7.45
N GLU A 359 7.63 29.84 6.37
CA GLU A 359 8.86 30.62 6.10
C GLU A 359 9.10 31.70 7.18
N LYS A 360 8.04 32.20 7.81
CA LYS A 360 8.09 33.22 8.88
C LYS A 360 8.53 32.67 10.23
N CYS A 361 8.54 31.36 10.40
CA CYS A 361 8.92 30.73 11.65
C CYS A 361 10.43 30.76 11.86
N SER A 362 10.90 31.25 13.02
CA SER A 362 12.33 31.36 13.37
C SER A 362 12.90 30.10 14.01
N ILE A 363 12.07 29.17 14.52
CA ILE A 363 12.49 28.03 15.33
C ILE A 363 13.38 27.08 14.51
N ARG A 364 14.57 26.77 15.06
CA ARG A 364 15.57 25.84 14.53
C ARG A 364 15.93 24.73 15.50
N PHE A 365 15.70 24.96 16.76
CA PHE A 365 16.04 24.05 17.86
C PHE A 365 14.82 23.81 18.73
N ILE A 366 14.48 22.55 18.91
CA ILE A 366 13.37 22.14 19.79
C ILE A 366 13.94 21.26 20.87
N ILE A 367 13.70 21.65 22.14
CA ILE A 367 14.10 20.89 23.30
C ILE A 367 12.89 20.13 23.84
N THR A 368 13.01 18.82 23.96
CA THR A 368 11.98 17.93 24.50
C THR A 368 12.54 17.01 25.58
N VAL A 369 11.67 16.57 26.49
CA VAL A 369 12.00 15.49 27.44
C VAL A 369 11.31 14.21 26.97
N ASN A 370 9.97 14.18 26.95
CA ASN A 370 9.17 13.01 26.55
C ASN A 370 7.89 13.41 25.78
N ALA A 371 7.77 14.68 25.41
CA ALA A 371 6.48 15.24 24.99
C ALA A 371 6.17 15.13 23.48
N LEU A 372 7.10 14.62 22.69
CA LEU A 372 6.89 14.41 21.23
C LEU A 372 6.47 12.99 20.89
N LYS A 373 5.90 12.24 21.85
CA LYS A 373 5.60 10.82 21.70
C LYS A 373 4.46 10.54 20.74
N GLU A 374 3.38 11.34 20.74
CA GLU A 374 2.19 11.09 19.90
C GLU A 374 1.69 12.37 19.23
N GLY A 375 1.23 12.25 17.99
CA GLY A 375 0.58 13.33 17.25
C GLY A 375 1.49 14.46 16.75
N TRP A 376 2.80 14.50 17.11
CA TRP A 376 3.71 15.50 16.59
C TRP A 376 4.30 15.06 15.24
N ASP A 377 4.32 15.96 14.28
CA ASP A 377 4.83 15.74 12.94
C ASP A 377 5.50 17.02 12.44
N CYS A 378 6.78 16.90 12.07
CA CYS A 378 7.54 18.00 11.48
C CYS A 378 8.55 17.48 10.45
N PRO A 379 8.24 17.52 9.16
CA PRO A 379 9.15 17.10 8.11
C PRO A 379 10.49 17.86 8.10
N PHE A 380 10.53 19.07 8.69
CA PHE A 380 11.76 19.85 8.79
C PHE A 380 12.70 19.40 9.93
N ALA A 381 12.29 18.45 10.79
CA ALA A 381 13.18 17.84 11.75
C ALA A 381 14.13 16.87 11.04
N TYR A 382 15.43 17.20 11.02
CA TYR A 382 16.48 16.44 10.34
C TYR A 382 17.41 15.71 11.31
N ILE A 383 17.66 16.33 12.47
CA ILE A 383 18.63 15.87 13.43
C ILE A 383 17.96 15.58 14.77
N LEU A 384 18.17 14.37 15.29
CA LEU A 384 17.86 14.01 16.68
C LEU A 384 19.18 13.97 17.47
N ALA A 385 19.33 14.84 18.45
CA ALA A 385 20.49 14.90 19.33
C ALA A 385 20.07 14.46 20.74
N SER A 386 20.45 13.25 21.14
CA SER A 386 20.13 12.70 22.46
C SER A 386 21.25 13.02 23.48
N LEU A 387 20.89 13.76 24.52
CA LEU A 387 21.75 14.09 25.67
C LEU A 387 21.33 13.30 26.92
N ALA A 388 20.50 12.27 26.75
CA ALA A 388 20.03 11.43 27.84
C ALA A 388 21.15 10.52 28.36
N ASN A 389 21.30 10.40 29.70
CA ASN A 389 22.24 9.48 30.33
C ASN A 389 21.86 8.01 30.09
N ARG A 390 22.85 7.12 30.33
CA ARG A 390 22.91 5.66 30.11
C ARG A 390 21.69 4.83 30.50
N THR A 391 20.67 5.36 31.17
CA THR A 391 19.57 4.59 31.76
C THR A 391 18.19 4.79 31.11
N SER A 392 17.95 5.81 30.28
CA SER A 392 16.63 6.06 29.65
C SER A 392 16.56 5.56 28.21
N GLN A 393 16.44 4.26 28.04
CA GLN A 393 16.31 3.58 26.75
C GLN A 393 15.05 3.91 25.94
N VAL A 394 14.01 4.33 26.62
CA VAL A 394 12.64 4.32 26.06
C VAL A 394 12.37 5.47 25.08
N ASP A 395 13.15 6.52 25.10
CA ASP A 395 12.75 7.79 24.50
C ASP A 395 13.27 8.01 23.07
N VAL A 396 14.46 7.50 22.74
CA VAL A 396 15.02 7.60 21.37
C VAL A 396 14.17 6.79 20.39
N GLU A 397 13.72 5.62 20.81
CA GLU A 397 12.88 4.71 20.03
C GLU A 397 11.64 5.40 19.47
N GLN A 398 10.98 6.23 20.26
CA GLN A 398 9.70 6.85 19.88
C GLN A 398 9.85 8.10 19.00
N ILE A 399 11.00 8.77 19.07
CA ILE A 399 11.24 10.04 18.37
C ILE A 399 11.83 9.80 16.97
N VAL A 400 12.62 8.74 16.78
CA VAL A 400 13.27 8.45 15.49
C VAL A 400 12.26 8.39 14.35
N GLY A 401 11.17 7.65 14.51
CA GLY A 401 10.14 7.54 13.48
C GLY A 401 9.52 8.88 13.05
N ARG A 402 9.67 9.94 13.87
CA ARG A 402 9.06 11.24 13.61
C ARG A 402 9.93 12.19 12.81
N ILE A 403 11.24 11.96 12.78
CA ILE A 403 12.17 12.74 11.95
C ILE A 403 12.28 12.17 10.52
N LEU A 404 11.68 11.00 10.24
CA LEU A 404 11.86 10.31 8.96
C LEU A 404 11.10 10.94 7.79
N ARG A 405 10.05 11.70 8.02
CA ARG A 405 9.23 12.25 6.94
C ARG A 405 10.01 13.23 6.07
N LEU A 406 10.02 12.99 4.74
CA LEU A 406 10.66 13.87 3.78
C LEU A 406 9.79 15.11 3.52
N PRO A 407 10.35 16.33 3.58
CA PRO A 407 9.61 17.55 3.27
C PRO A 407 8.96 17.51 1.89
N TYR A 408 7.70 17.93 1.81
CA TYR A 408 6.91 18.03 0.57
C TYR A 408 6.77 16.72 -0.20
N THR A 409 7.19 15.58 0.37
CA THR A 409 7.22 14.27 -0.31
C THR A 409 7.89 14.32 -1.68
N ARG A 410 9.03 15.03 -1.77
CA ARG A 410 9.84 15.20 -2.99
C ARG A 410 11.31 14.98 -2.69
N LYS A 411 12.02 14.31 -3.60
CA LYS A 411 13.48 14.19 -3.54
C LYS A 411 14.11 15.58 -3.73
N HIS A 412 14.98 15.97 -2.81
CA HIS A 412 15.72 17.23 -2.88
C HIS A 412 17.02 17.04 -3.66
N SER A 413 17.48 18.10 -4.32
CA SER A 413 18.68 18.09 -5.15
C SER A 413 19.96 17.80 -4.37
N SER A 414 20.03 18.25 -3.11
CA SER A 414 21.13 17.95 -2.20
C SER A 414 20.88 16.60 -1.49
N PRO A 415 21.76 15.60 -1.64
CA PRO A 415 21.60 14.27 -1.01
C PRO A 415 21.42 14.33 0.50
N ILE A 416 22.17 15.21 1.17
CA ILE A 416 22.12 15.37 2.64
C ILE A 416 20.73 15.83 3.15
N LEU A 417 19.93 16.46 2.31
CA LEU A 417 18.55 16.86 2.63
C LEU A 417 17.54 15.70 2.45
N ASN A 418 17.97 14.53 1.98
CA ASN A 418 17.15 13.34 1.87
C ASN A 418 17.46 12.30 2.96
N THR A 419 18.26 12.66 3.97
CA THR A 419 18.81 11.79 5.02
C THR A 419 18.38 12.28 6.40
N SER A 420 18.21 11.38 7.36
CA SER A 420 17.97 11.69 8.78
C SER A 420 19.23 11.41 9.60
N TYR A 421 19.48 12.21 10.63
CA TYR A 421 20.67 12.13 11.45
C TYR A 421 20.34 11.92 12.92
N VAL A 422 21.04 11.01 13.58
CA VAL A 422 20.92 10.76 15.03
C VAL A 422 22.29 10.89 15.68
N LEU A 423 22.43 11.80 16.63
CA LEU A 423 23.61 12.03 17.42
C LEU A 423 23.38 11.59 18.86
N THR A 424 24.33 10.86 19.42
CA THR A 424 24.27 10.37 20.82
C THR A 424 25.66 10.37 21.44
N SER A 425 25.75 10.39 22.77
CA SER A 425 26.99 10.24 23.55
C SER A 425 26.85 9.06 24.51
N SER A 426 26.41 7.93 24.03
CA SER A 426 26.22 6.74 24.87
C SER A 426 27.53 5.98 25.03
N ALA A 427 27.87 5.60 26.28
CA ALA A 427 29.00 4.71 26.55
C ALA A 427 28.74 3.25 26.13
N ASP A 428 27.46 2.87 25.98
CA ASP A 428 27.03 1.61 25.41
C ASP A 428 26.31 1.88 24.06
N PHE A 429 27.13 2.14 23.05
CA PHE A 429 26.63 2.47 21.71
C PHE A 429 25.81 1.33 21.12
N LYS A 430 26.21 0.07 21.32
CA LYS A 430 25.49 -1.08 20.83
C LYS A 430 24.05 -1.11 21.36
N ARG A 431 23.89 -0.88 22.65
CA ARG A 431 22.57 -0.83 23.28
C ARG A 431 21.71 0.36 22.80
N THR A 432 22.36 1.50 22.55
CA THR A 432 21.67 2.68 21.97
C THR A 432 21.23 2.39 20.52
N LEU A 433 22.09 1.73 19.75
CA LEU A 433 21.78 1.30 18.39
C LEU A 433 20.61 0.32 18.35
N ASP A 434 20.61 -0.68 19.27
CA ASP A 434 19.49 -1.61 19.42
C ASP A 434 18.18 -0.86 19.76
N GLY A 435 18.26 0.20 20.56
CA GLY A 435 17.12 1.08 20.84
C GLY A 435 16.62 1.82 19.61
N ILE A 436 17.53 2.36 18.77
CA ILE A 436 17.18 3.04 17.51
C ILE A 436 16.55 2.05 16.54
N VAL A 437 17.17 0.87 16.37
CA VAL A 437 16.64 -0.24 15.57
C VAL A 437 15.24 -0.62 16.03
N LYS A 438 15.04 -0.77 17.32
CA LYS A 438 13.72 -1.07 17.88
C LYS A 438 12.73 0.07 17.65
N GLY A 439 13.18 1.32 17.70
CA GLY A 439 12.35 2.47 17.33
C GLY A 439 11.93 2.46 15.86
N LEU A 440 12.85 2.10 14.97
CA LEU A 440 12.55 1.91 13.54
C LEU A 440 11.56 0.75 13.35
N ASN A 441 11.77 -0.37 14.03
CA ASN A 441 10.85 -1.52 13.98
C ASN A 441 9.46 -1.14 14.54
N ASN A 442 9.38 -0.34 15.60
CA ASN A 442 8.13 0.20 16.14
C ASN A 442 7.46 1.20 15.18
N ALA A 443 8.21 1.85 14.31
CA ALA A 443 7.69 2.68 13.23
C ALA A 443 7.26 1.85 12.00
N GLY A 444 7.45 0.53 12.02
CA GLY A 444 7.04 -0.41 10.98
C GLY A 444 8.12 -0.72 9.94
N PHE A 445 9.37 -0.29 10.17
CA PHE A 445 10.52 -0.68 9.36
C PHE A 445 11.04 -2.03 9.82
N THR A 446 11.58 -2.83 8.91
CA THR A 446 12.13 -4.16 9.19
C THR A 446 13.65 -4.14 9.13
N ASP A 447 14.30 -5.22 9.57
CA ASP A 447 15.77 -5.36 9.53
C ASP A 447 16.33 -5.29 8.09
N HIS A 448 15.51 -5.49 7.08
CA HIS A 448 15.86 -5.32 5.66
C HIS A 448 15.86 -3.86 5.20
N ASP A 449 15.27 -2.94 5.97
CA ASP A 449 15.04 -1.54 5.59
C ASP A 449 16.16 -0.60 6.08
N TYR A 450 17.09 -1.07 6.91
CA TYR A 450 18.22 -0.28 7.43
C TYR A 450 19.49 -1.14 7.52
N ARG A 451 20.63 -0.50 7.39
CA ARG A 451 21.94 -1.13 7.59
C ARG A 451 22.57 -0.61 8.85
N VAL A 452 22.92 -1.53 9.73
CA VAL A 452 23.72 -1.26 10.93
C VAL A 452 25.16 -1.62 10.60
N GLN A 453 26.06 -0.63 10.50
CA GLN A 453 27.49 -0.89 10.40
C GLN A 453 28.12 -0.67 11.76
N GLU A 454 28.61 -1.75 12.34
CA GLU A 454 29.53 -1.73 13.48
C GLU A 454 30.96 -1.42 12.97
N GLU A 455 31.28 -0.19 12.65
CA GLU A 455 32.67 0.24 12.61
C GLU A 455 32.96 1.05 13.86
N ALA A 456 33.52 0.37 14.85
CA ALA A 456 34.39 1.03 15.79
C ALA A 456 35.60 1.54 14.96
N ALA A 457 35.70 2.85 14.79
CA ALA A 457 36.95 3.43 14.29
C ALA A 457 38.08 2.92 15.18
N PRO A 458 39.17 2.39 14.62
CA PRO A 458 40.34 2.08 15.45
C PRO A 458 40.80 3.37 16.12
N VAL A 459 40.67 3.41 17.43
CA VAL A 459 41.33 4.45 18.24
C VAL A 459 42.80 4.22 18.06
N GLU A 460 43.45 5.01 17.19
CA GLU A 460 44.90 5.10 17.23
C GLU A 460 45.28 5.55 18.65
N PRO A 461 46.14 4.80 19.34
CA PRO A 461 46.56 5.21 20.67
C PRO A 461 47.40 6.49 20.51
N LEU A 462 46.91 7.57 21.10
CA LEU A 462 47.71 8.80 21.26
C LEU A 462 49.08 8.43 21.83
N PRO A 463 50.18 9.01 21.34
CA PRO A 463 51.51 8.71 21.82
C PRO A 463 51.59 9.03 23.31
N LYS A 464 51.96 8.04 24.11
CA LYS A 464 52.29 8.22 25.54
C LYS A 464 53.37 9.27 25.69
N VAL A 465 53.00 10.42 26.23
CA VAL A 465 53.99 11.35 26.76
C VAL A 465 54.56 10.72 28.03
N GLU A 466 55.84 10.32 27.97
CA GLU A 466 56.57 9.88 29.16
C GLU A 466 56.68 11.04 30.14
N GLN A 467 55.97 10.94 31.24
CA GLN A 467 56.29 11.76 32.42
C GLN A 467 57.27 11.01 33.31
N THR A 468 58.40 11.61 33.44
CA THR A 468 59.52 11.22 34.29
C THR A 468 59.13 11.13 35.75
N LEU A 469 59.67 10.07 36.36
CA LEU A 469 59.65 9.73 37.79
C LEU A 469 60.12 10.85 38.75
N PHE A 470 59.38 11.00 39.86
CA PHE A 470 59.97 11.20 41.16
C PHE A 470 59.26 10.35 42.22
N PRO A 471 59.96 9.90 43.30
CA PRO A 471 59.63 8.70 44.04
C PRO A 471 58.69 8.92 45.22
N ALA A 472 58.01 7.84 45.56
CA ALA A 472 57.11 7.69 46.71
C ALA A 472 57.86 7.65 48.05
N GLN A 473 57.18 8.06 49.10
CA GLN A 473 57.27 7.44 50.42
C GLN A 473 55.88 7.29 51.09
N PRO A 474 55.77 6.26 51.97
CA PRO A 474 54.48 5.72 52.34
C PRO A 474 54.04 6.18 53.74
N THR A 475 52.69 6.19 53.99
CA THR A 475 52.14 5.84 55.33
C THR A 475 50.61 5.64 55.29
N ASN A 476 50.25 4.47 55.81
CA ASN A 476 49.18 4.11 56.71
C ASN A 476 47.73 4.11 56.27
N GLU A 477 47.25 2.86 56.14
CA GLU A 477 46.07 2.19 56.68
C GLU A 477 44.89 3.06 57.13
N GLY A 478 43.73 2.74 56.55
CA GLY A 478 42.44 2.97 57.20
C GLY A 478 41.26 3.00 56.29
N MET A 479 40.53 1.88 56.20
CA MET A 479 39.13 1.63 55.87
C MET A 479 38.50 2.24 54.60
N PRO A 480 37.61 1.48 53.91
CA PRO A 480 37.08 1.84 52.62
C PRO A 480 35.99 2.88 52.74
N ALA A 481 36.24 4.05 52.24
CA ALA A 481 35.20 5.03 51.95
C ALA A 481 34.66 4.78 50.56
N ALA A 482 33.35 4.86 50.44
CA ALA A 482 32.56 4.74 49.23
C ALA A 482 33.19 5.58 48.09
N SER A 483 33.26 4.98 46.93
CA SER A 483 33.67 5.61 45.68
C SER A 483 32.87 6.88 45.43
N ALA A 484 33.48 8.03 45.63
CA ALA A 484 33.01 9.29 45.04
C ALA A 484 33.24 9.17 43.53
N GLU A 485 32.17 9.05 42.78
CA GLU A 485 32.22 9.27 41.34
C GLU A 485 32.68 10.71 41.11
N GLU A 486 33.78 10.89 40.44
CA GLU A 486 34.31 12.19 40.03
C GLU A 486 33.23 12.93 39.27
N GLU A 487 32.79 14.08 39.80
CA GLU A 487 31.93 15.02 39.10
C GLU A 487 32.70 15.57 37.91
N GLU A 488 32.49 15.04 36.71
CA GLU A 488 32.85 15.75 35.49
C GLU A 488 32.06 17.05 35.43
N PHE A 489 32.68 18.12 35.89
CA PHE A 489 32.20 19.47 35.73
C PHE A 489 32.20 19.79 34.23
N PHE A 490 31.02 19.83 33.64
CA PHE A 490 30.80 20.08 32.22
C PHE A 490 31.10 21.57 31.93
N ASP A 491 32.38 21.90 31.72
CA ASP A 491 32.83 23.26 31.39
C ASP A 491 32.62 23.49 29.88
N PHE A 492 31.53 24.20 29.50
CA PHE A 492 31.23 24.56 28.14
C PHE A 492 32.12 25.75 27.73
N ASP A 493 33.12 25.50 26.85
CA ASP A 493 33.97 26.56 26.29
C ASP A 493 33.30 27.18 25.04
N PRO A 494 32.74 28.40 25.15
CA PRO A 494 32.10 29.08 24.04
C PRO A 494 33.10 29.55 22.96
N THR A 495 34.40 29.54 23.24
CA THR A 495 35.43 30.00 22.31
C THR A 495 35.67 29.01 21.16
N LEU A 496 35.37 27.73 21.38
CA LEU A 496 35.43 26.69 20.35
C LEU A 496 34.39 26.93 19.21
N LEU A 497 33.26 27.52 19.53
CA LEU A 497 32.24 27.90 18.52
C LEU A 497 32.59 29.21 17.78
N GLY A 498 33.26 30.12 18.45
CA GLY A 498 33.67 31.42 17.87
C GLY A 498 34.77 31.33 16.81
N SER A 499 35.63 30.34 16.90
CA SER A 499 36.72 30.13 15.92
C SER A 499 36.26 29.51 14.60
N THR A 500 35.19 28.73 14.64
CA THR A 500 34.58 28.05 13.47
C THR A 500 33.66 28.98 12.67
N LEU A 501 33.12 30.03 13.26
CA LEU A 501 32.21 30.99 12.60
C LEU A 501 32.94 31.95 11.63
N ALA A 502 34.28 32.08 11.73
CA ALA A 502 35.08 32.97 10.87
C ALA A 502 35.68 32.31 9.64
N LYS A 503 35.59 30.99 9.49
CA LYS A 503 36.05 30.23 8.33
C LYS A 503 34.95 29.37 7.76
N ALA A 504 34.66 29.50 6.47
CA ALA A 504 33.67 28.71 5.72
C ALA A 504 34.12 27.23 5.54
N SER A 505 34.70 26.61 6.53
CA SER A 505 35.13 25.21 6.52
C SER A 505 34.39 24.44 7.61
N VAL A 506 33.55 23.50 7.19
CA VAL A 506 32.90 22.50 8.04
C VAL A 506 33.97 21.67 8.77
N SER A 507 33.76 21.33 10.03
CA SER A 507 34.67 20.47 10.76
C SER A 507 34.87 19.11 10.08
N PRO A 508 36.07 18.52 10.13
CA PRO A 508 36.32 17.21 9.51
C PRO A 508 35.35 16.13 10.00
N SER A 509 34.88 16.21 11.24
CA SER A 509 33.94 15.26 11.83
C SER A 509 32.59 15.35 11.18
N VAL A 510 32.06 16.56 10.98
CA VAL A 510 30.75 16.80 10.33
C VAL A 510 30.84 16.55 8.83
N GLN A 511 31.95 16.90 8.18
CA GLN A 511 32.17 16.62 6.76
C GLN A 511 32.16 15.11 6.49
N ASN A 512 32.80 14.30 7.30
CA ASN A 512 32.77 12.85 7.20
C ASN A 512 31.34 12.27 7.31
N ILE A 513 30.48 12.89 8.12
CA ILE A 513 29.07 12.47 8.23
C ILE A 513 28.35 12.71 6.90
N PHE A 514 28.56 13.86 6.28
CA PHE A 514 27.89 14.20 5.02
C PHE A 514 28.45 13.40 3.85
N ASP A 515 29.76 13.20 3.76
CA ASP A 515 30.39 12.34 2.74
C ASP A 515 29.87 10.90 2.84
N ARG A 516 29.74 10.40 4.05
CA ARG A 516 29.12 9.08 4.31
C ARG A 516 27.65 9.05 3.91
N SER A 517 26.89 10.10 4.23
CA SER A 517 25.47 10.21 3.86
C SER A 517 25.30 10.17 2.34
N GLU A 518 26.14 10.87 1.58
CA GLU A 518 26.10 10.84 0.12
C GLU A 518 26.43 9.46 -0.45
N LYS A 519 27.43 8.79 0.10
CA LYS A 519 27.79 7.43 -0.30
C LYS A 519 26.65 6.45 -0.05
N GLU A 520 26.10 6.44 1.16
CA GLU A 520 24.99 5.56 1.54
C GLU A 520 23.72 5.83 0.70
N GLN A 521 23.45 7.09 0.34
CA GLN A 521 22.36 7.44 -0.58
C GLN A 521 22.59 6.83 -1.97
N ASN A 522 23.78 6.94 -2.51
CA ASN A 522 24.12 6.39 -3.82
C ASN A 522 24.04 4.85 -3.82
N ASP A 523 24.59 4.21 -2.78
CA ASP A 523 24.53 2.75 -2.62
C ASP A 523 23.08 2.26 -2.50
N PHE A 524 22.24 3.01 -1.79
CA PHE A 524 20.81 2.72 -1.68
C PHE A 524 20.08 2.90 -3.01
N ASP A 525 20.35 3.98 -3.75
CA ASP A 525 19.74 4.22 -5.07
C ASP A 525 20.14 3.12 -6.08
N VAL A 526 21.38 2.64 -6.04
CA VAL A 526 21.84 1.51 -6.87
C VAL A 526 21.12 0.21 -6.47
N ALA A 527 21.04 -0.08 -5.17
CA ALA A 527 20.32 -1.27 -4.68
C ALA A 527 18.83 -1.24 -5.08
N MET A 528 18.21 -0.04 -5.02
CA MET A 528 16.83 0.13 -5.47
C MET A 528 16.64 -0.11 -6.97
N GLN A 529 17.59 0.34 -7.81
CA GLN A 529 17.52 0.07 -9.26
C GLN A 529 17.68 -1.42 -9.56
N GLN A 530 18.58 -2.10 -8.86
CA GLN A 530 18.72 -3.55 -8.98
C GLN A 530 17.45 -4.29 -8.57
N HIS A 531 16.84 -3.87 -7.46
CA HIS A 531 15.60 -4.47 -6.97
C HIS A 531 14.40 -4.21 -7.90
N GLN A 532 14.37 -3.10 -8.64
CA GLN A 532 13.29 -2.84 -9.62
C GLN A 532 13.25 -3.86 -10.76
N ASN A 533 14.38 -4.48 -11.07
CA ASN A 533 14.49 -5.52 -12.11
C ASN A 533 14.11 -6.91 -11.59
N ASP A 534 13.91 -7.07 -10.28
CA ASP A 534 13.46 -8.33 -9.68
C ASP A 534 11.94 -8.51 -9.89
N PRO A 535 11.50 -9.63 -10.45
CA PRO A 535 10.07 -9.94 -10.57
C PRO A 535 9.30 -9.90 -9.25
N LEU A 536 9.94 -10.14 -8.11
CA LEU A 536 9.31 -10.03 -6.78
C LEU A 536 9.29 -8.62 -6.20
N SER A 537 9.82 -7.62 -6.92
CA SER A 537 9.96 -6.24 -6.43
C SER A 537 8.65 -5.57 -5.99
N ASP A 538 7.52 -6.04 -6.47
CA ASP A 538 6.20 -5.55 -6.07
C ASP A 538 5.71 -6.12 -4.74
N LEU A 539 6.33 -7.21 -4.26
CA LEU A 539 6.05 -7.77 -2.95
C LEU A 539 7.00 -7.17 -1.91
N PRO A 540 6.52 -6.85 -0.71
CA PRO A 540 7.38 -6.45 0.40
C PRO A 540 8.41 -7.53 0.73
N LEU A 541 9.62 -7.14 1.14
CA LEU A 541 10.70 -8.09 1.45
C LEU A 541 10.28 -9.15 2.46
N GLU A 542 9.52 -8.76 3.49
CA GLU A 542 8.96 -9.69 4.49
C GLU A 542 8.05 -10.77 3.89
N VAL A 543 7.45 -10.52 2.73
CA VAL A 543 6.56 -11.44 2.04
C VAL A 543 7.32 -12.29 1.02
N GLN A 544 8.38 -11.72 0.40
CA GLN A 544 9.21 -12.42 -0.57
C GLN A 544 9.79 -13.72 -0.02
N ASP A 545 10.21 -13.71 1.26
CA ASP A 545 10.71 -14.91 1.97
C ASP A 545 9.65 -16.02 2.17
N LYS A 546 8.37 -15.69 1.95
CA LYS A 546 7.22 -16.61 2.11
C LYS A 546 6.68 -17.15 0.79
N VAL A 547 7.32 -16.78 -0.31
CA VAL A 547 6.96 -17.23 -1.66
C VAL A 547 7.80 -18.46 -2.02
N ASP A 548 7.15 -19.53 -2.43
CA ASP A 548 7.86 -20.69 -2.96
C ASP A 548 8.39 -20.37 -4.35
N THR A 549 9.70 -20.47 -4.52
CA THR A 549 10.38 -20.26 -5.80
C THR A 549 10.91 -21.56 -6.37
N SER A 550 10.79 -21.72 -7.69
CA SER A 550 11.41 -22.80 -8.44
C SER A 550 12.47 -22.22 -9.38
N HIS A 551 13.71 -22.65 -9.20
CA HIS A 551 14.83 -22.16 -9.99
C HIS A 551 15.00 -22.96 -11.27
N VAL A 552 15.56 -22.30 -12.28
CA VAL A 552 15.94 -22.94 -13.56
C VAL A 552 16.91 -24.09 -13.29
N ASN A 553 16.73 -25.20 -14.01
CA ASN A 553 17.71 -26.28 -13.99
C ASN A 553 19.07 -25.78 -14.55
N PRO A 554 20.19 -26.03 -13.86
CA PRO A 554 21.50 -25.47 -14.23
C PRO A 554 21.91 -25.69 -15.69
N GLU A 555 21.47 -26.78 -16.28
CA GLU A 555 21.75 -27.13 -17.69
C GLU A 555 21.08 -26.22 -18.71
N PHE A 556 20.04 -25.45 -18.31
CA PHE A 556 19.27 -24.56 -19.20
C PHE A 556 19.46 -23.07 -18.85
N LEU A 557 20.33 -22.74 -17.91
CA LEU A 557 20.52 -21.35 -17.44
C LEU A 557 20.99 -20.42 -18.58
N GLU A 558 21.88 -20.91 -19.45
CA GLU A 558 22.34 -20.15 -20.64
C GLU A 558 21.21 -19.89 -21.63
N ASP A 559 20.28 -20.84 -21.76
CA ASP A 559 19.09 -20.68 -22.61
C ASP A 559 18.20 -19.54 -22.11
N VAL A 560 17.99 -19.47 -20.80
CA VAL A 560 17.18 -18.42 -20.17
C VAL A 560 17.82 -17.03 -20.34
N HIS A 561 19.14 -16.92 -20.23
CA HIS A 561 19.84 -15.64 -20.39
C HIS A 561 19.87 -15.14 -21.84
N THR A 562 19.87 -16.03 -22.81
CA THR A 562 20.03 -15.68 -24.22
C THR A 562 18.72 -15.60 -24.99
N LEU A 563 17.69 -16.35 -24.57
CA LEU A 563 16.43 -16.44 -25.27
C LEU A 563 15.48 -15.32 -24.87
N LYS A 564 15.02 -14.56 -25.85
CA LYS A 564 13.89 -13.63 -25.69
C LYS A 564 12.74 -14.03 -26.60
N LEU A 565 11.58 -14.25 -26.02
CA LEU A 565 10.38 -14.57 -26.80
C LEU A 565 9.79 -13.31 -27.43
N PRO A 566 9.36 -13.39 -28.71
CA PRO A 566 8.75 -12.25 -29.38
C PRO A 566 7.37 -11.91 -28.82
N LYS A 567 7.10 -10.63 -28.66
CA LYS A 567 5.78 -10.07 -28.38
C LYS A 567 5.35 -9.13 -29.48
N PHE A 568 4.06 -8.91 -29.63
CA PHE A 568 3.56 -7.88 -30.52
C PHE A 568 3.92 -6.49 -29.99
N CYS A 569 4.47 -5.66 -30.88
CA CYS A 569 4.88 -4.30 -30.59
C CYS A 569 4.28 -3.34 -31.61
N LEU A 570 3.92 -2.16 -31.15
CA LEU A 570 3.45 -1.06 -31.98
C LEU A 570 4.65 -0.20 -32.40
N LYS A 571 4.86 0.03 -33.69
CA LYS A 571 5.86 0.99 -34.17
C LYS A 571 5.46 2.40 -33.75
N VAL A 572 6.34 3.10 -33.08
CA VAL A 572 6.14 4.49 -32.63
C VAL A 572 7.04 5.38 -33.46
N GLN A 573 6.56 6.57 -33.81
CA GLN A 573 7.44 7.54 -34.48
C GLN A 573 8.55 7.98 -33.51
N PRO A 574 9.82 8.00 -33.93
CA PRO A 574 10.92 8.44 -33.09
C PRO A 574 10.66 9.86 -32.57
N SER A 575 10.68 10.05 -31.27
CA SER A 575 10.58 11.35 -30.64
C SER A 575 11.80 11.61 -29.77
N LEU A 576 12.08 12.86 -29.44
CA LEU A 576 13.17 13.27 -28.53
C LEU A 576 13.08 12.61 -27.14
N PHE A 577 11.93 12.00 -26.80
CA PHE A 577 11.65 11.38 -25.52
C PHE A 577 11.43 9.85 -25.61
N SER A 578 11.47 9.27 -26.79
CA SER A 578 11.33 7.82 -27.00
C SER A 578 12.70 7.22 -27.31
N LEU A 579 13.19 6.38 -26.38
CA LEU A 579 14.44 5.63 -26.54
C LEU A 579 14.31 4.41 -27.49
N TYR A 580 13.09 4.06 -27.90
CA TYR A 580 12.79 2.87 -28.69
C TYR A 580 11.89 3.24 -29.88
N ASP A 581 12.11 2.57 -31.00
CA ASP A 581 11.31 2.71 -32.23
C ASP A 581 9.96 1.96 -32.16
N SER A 582 9.73 1.20 -31.09
CA SER A 582 8.51 0.41 -30.85
C SER A 582 8.23 0.25 -29.36
N GLU A 583 6.97 0.16 -28.99
CA GLU A 583 6.47 -0.14 -27.65
C GLU A 583 5.64 -1.43 -27.64
N GLU A 584 5.55 -2.11 -26.50
CA GLU A 584 4.73 -3.32 -26.36
C GLU A 584 3.26 -2.99 -26.62
N LEU A 585 2.60 -3.77 -27.47
CA LEU A 585 1.22 -3.55 -27.85
C LEU A 585 0.30 -3.78 -26.66
N SER A 586 -0.56 -2.81 -26.37
CA SER A 586 -1.60 -2.90 -25.36
C SER A 586 -3.01 -2.85 -25.99
N LYS A 587 -4.02 -3.29 -25.24
CA LYS A 587 -5.43 -3.21 -25.69
C LYS A 587 -5.86 -1.75 -25.83
N GLU A 588 -5.37 -0.85 -25.01
CA GLU A 588 -5.61 0.59 -25.07
C GLU A 588 -5.13 1.17 -26.40
N ASN A 589 -3.97 0.73 -26.91
CA ASN A 589 -3.49 1.15 -28.21
C ASN A 589 -4.51 0.78 -29.30
N LEU A 590 -5.01 -0.45 -29.29
CA LEU A 590 -5.96 -0.96 -30.30
C LEU A 590 -7.32 -0.26 -30.22
N LEU A 591 -7.67 0.30 -29.05
CA LEU A 591 -8.91 1.04 -28.81
C LEU A 591 -8.75 2.56 -28.90
N SER A 592 -7.60 3.07 -29.27
CA SER A 592 -7.32 4.52 -29.33
C SER A 592 -8.30 5.33 -30.17
N ASN A 593 -8.94 4.72 -31.16
CA ASN A 593 -9.95 5.33 -32.04
C ASN A 593 -11.35 4.76 -31.79
N PHE A 594 -11.56 4.05 -30.69
CA PHE A 594 -12.88 3.49 -30.39
C PHE A 594 -13.89 4.61 -30.11
N THR A 595 -15.07 4.51 -30.70
CA THR A 595 -16.19 5.42 -30.49
C THR A 595 -17.51 4.64 -30.53
N LEU A 596 -18.42 5.01 -29.64
CA LEU A 596 -19.79 4.52 -29.64
C LEU A 596 -20.69 5.26 -30.65
N LYS A 597 -20.21 6.36 -31.19
CA LYS A 597 -20.96 7.14 -32.18
C LYS A 597 -21.20 6.32 -33.44
N GLY A 598 -22.47 6.12 -33.78
CA GLY A 598 -22.89 5.34 -34.93
C GLY A 598 -22.86 3.81 -34.74
N LYS A 599 -22.51 3.33 -33.57
CA LYS A 599 -22.65 1.92 -33.22
C LYS A 599 -24.13 1.58 -33.00
N PRO A 600 -24.58 0.32 -33.30
CA PRO A 600 -25.94 -0.10 -33.08
C PRO A 600 -26.35 0.06 -31.61
N SER A 601 -27.51 0.66 -31.37
CA SER A 601 -28.11 0.82 -30.04
C SER A 601 -29.23 -0.21 -29.75
N ALA A 602 -29.61 -1.01 -30.74
CA ALA A 602 -30.58 -2.07 -30.57
C ALA A 602 -29.90 -3.28 -29.91
N ILE A 603 -30.21 -3.51 -28.66
CA ILE A 603 -29.76 -4.66 -27.88
C ILE A 603 -30.97 -5.58 -27.66
N ASP A 604 -30.84 -6.86 -27.98
CA ASP A 604 -31.82 -7.84 -27.59
C ASP A 604 -31.67 -8.19 -26.10
N PHE A 605 -32.54 -7.68 -25.26
CA PHE A 605 -32.50 -7.97 -23.83
C PHE A 605 -33.05 -9.38 -23.50
N GLY A 606 -33.79 -10.02 -24.40
CA GLY A 606 -34.26 -11.41 -24.25
C GLY A 606 -35.03 -11.64 -22.91
N HIS A 607 -35.17 -12.90 -22.52
CA HIS A 607 -35.61 -13.23 -21.16
C HIS A 607 -34.45 -13.00 -20.20
N LEU A 608 -34.47 -11.88 -19.45
CA LEU A 608 -33.63 -11.68 -18.29
C LEU A 608 -34.19 -12.54 -17.16
N ASP A 609 -33.36 -13.41 -16.57
CA ASP A 609 -33.78 -14.18 -15.39
C ASP A 609 -34.30 -13.24 -14.31
N ASP A 610 -35.40 -13.62 -13.66
CA ASP A 610 -36.08 -12.83 -12.59
C ASP A 610 -35.20 -12.68 -11.31
N ASP A 611 -34.07 -13.37 -11.24
CA ASP A 611 -33.11 -13.23 -10.16
C ASP A 611 -32.28 -11.96 -10.35
N LEU A 612 -32.44 -11.01 -9.45
CA LEU A 612 -31.61 -9.80 -9.35
C LEU A 612 -30.15 -10.20 -9.12
N ALA A 613 -29.30 -9.94 -10.11
CA ALA A 613 -27.91 -10.31 -10.09
C ALA A 613 -27.01 -9.09 -10.22
N GLN A 614 -25.94 -9.05 -9.45
CA GLN A 614 -24.84 -8.10 -9.64
C GLN A 614 -23.84 -8.74 -10.61
N VAL A 615 -23.46 -8.00 -11.64
CA VAL A 615 -22.43 -8.43 -12.59
C VAL A 615 -21.11 -7.80 -12.18
N ASP A 616 -20.21 -8.62 -11.68
CA ASP A 616 -18.82 -8.25 -11.49
C ASP A 616 -18.03 -8.71 -12.72
N LEU A 617 -17.45 -7.74 -13.40
CA LEU A 617 -16.43 -7.96 -14.41
C LEU A 617 -15.08 -7.72 -13.74
N GLU A 618 -14.37 -8.79 -13.48
CA GLU A 618 -12.96 -8.71 -13.18
C GLU A 618 -12.26 -8.02 -14.36
N ASP A 619 -11.32 -7.13 -14.10
CA ASP A 619 -10.36 -6.56 -15.05
C ASP A 619 -9.44 -7.65 -15.66
N CYS A 620 -9.94 -8.84 -15.77
CA CYS A 620 -9.25 -10.00 -16.26
C CYS A 620 -9.83 -10.36 -17.61
N ASP A 621 -8.97 -10.69 -18.52
CA ASP A 621 -9.10 -11.14 -19.90
C ASP A 621 -10.20 -12.19 -20.21
N THR A 622 -11.19 -12.35 -19.36
CA THR A 622 -12.34 -13.24 -19.58
C THR A 622 -13.58 -12.45 -19.96
N THR A 623 -14.10 -12.72 -21.16
CA THR A 623 -15.30 -12.13 -21.75
C THR A 623 -16.63 -12.61 -21.13
N THR A 624 -16.58 -13.47 -20.14
CA THR A 624 -17.79 -13.99 -19.46
C THR A 624 -18.06 -13.24 -18.17
N PRO A 625 -19.16 -12.45 -18.10
CA PRO A 625 -19.55 -11.79 -16.86
C PRO A 625 -19.94 -12.84 -15.80
N ARG A 626 -19.39 -12.72 -14.61
CA ARG A 626 -19.84 -13.49 -13.45
C ARG A 626 -21.02 -12.79 -12.84
N ILE A 627 -22.14 -13.49 -12.74
CA ILE A 627 -23.41 -12.99 -12.19
C ILE A 627 -23.49 -13.41 -10.72
N SER A 628 -23.56 -12.44 -9.79
CA SER A 628 -23.84 -12.69 -8.38
C SER A 628 -25.20 -12.13 -7.96
N LYS A 629 -25.92 -12.82 -7.06
CA LYS A 629 -27.24 -12.34 -6.59
C LYS A 629 -27.09 -11.05 -5.79
N LEU A 630 -27.90 -10.04 -6.08
CA LEU A 630 -28.03 -8.82 -5.30
C LEU A 630 -28.62 -9.11 -3.92
N LYS A 631 -28.19 -8.35 -2.91
CA LYS A 631 -28.67 -8.50 -1.53
C LYS A 631 -30.12 -8.08 -1.37
N ASP A 632 -30.83 -8.75 -0.45
CA ASP A 632 -32.27 -8.58 -0.13
C ASP A 632 -32.69 -7.11 0.14
N ASP A 633 -31.81 -6.26 0.63
CA ASP A 633 -32.12 -4.86 0.95
C ASP A 633 -32.30 -3.95 -0.27
N TYR A 634 -31.52 -4.17 -1.36
CA TYR A 634 -31.72 -3.46 -2.61
C TYR A 634 -33.01 -3.94 -3.30
N GLN A 635 -33.31 -5.23 -3.21
CA GLN A 635 -34.59 -5.77 -3.64
C GLN A 635 -35.74 -5.15 -2.87
N GLN A 636 -35.60 -4.95 -1.55
CA GLN A 636 -36.66 -4.30 -0.74
C GLN A 636 -36.84 -2.82 -1.10
N TYR A 637 -35.75 -2.07 -1.38
CA TYR A 637 -35.84 -0.70 -1.88
C TYR A 637 -36.56 -0.64 -3.23
N MET A 638 -36.14 -1.46 -4.18
CA MET A 638 -36.73 -1.54 -5.52
C MET A 638 -38.18 -1.99 -5.45
N ASN A 639 -38.58 -2.85 -4.50
CA ASN A 639 -39.93 -3.34 -4.35
C ASN A 639 -40.85 -2.40 -3.55
N ARG A 640 -40.33 -1.56 -2.64
CA ARG A 640 -41.16 -0.76 -1.73
C ARG A 640 -41.19 0.75 -2.01
N GLN A 641 -40.04 1.35 -2.31
CA GLN A 641 -39.90 2.82 -2.46
C GLN A 641 -39.86 3.25 -3.92
N PHE A 642 -39.14 2.53 -4.74
CA PHE A 642 -38.98 2.86 -6.16
C PHE A 642 -40.33 2.87 -6.94
N PRO A 643 -41.32 1.95 -6.73
CA PRO A 643 -42.60 1.99 -7.42
C PRO A 643 -43.46 3.22 -7.12
N LEU A 644 -43.20 3.91 -6.01
CA LEU A 644 -43.93 5.10 -5.58
C LEU A 644 -43.46 6.40 -6.25
N LEU A 645 -42.37 6.36 -7.01
CA LEU A 645 -41.81 7.51 -7.72
C LEU A 645 -42.58 7.77 -9.02
N PRO A 646 -42.62 9.05 -9.50
CA PRO A 646 -43.10 9.36 -10.85
C PRO A 646 -42.27 8.64 -11.93
N GLY A 647 -42.87 8.27 -13.05
CA GLY A 647 -42.22 7.50 -14.12
C GLY A 647 -40.95 8.15 -14.67
N GLU A 648 -40.95 9.49 -14.83
CA GLU A 648 -39.76 10.24 -15.27
C GLU A 648 -38.58 10.14 -14.26
N ASP A 649 -38.88 10.15 -12.96
CA ASP A 649 -37.84 10.00 -11.90
C ASP A 649 -37.32 8.57 -11.86
N LYS A 650 -38.18 7.56 -12.06
CA LYS A 650 -37.75 6.16 -12.15
C LYS A 650 -36.78 5.94 -13.29
N LEU A 651 -37.14 6.43 -14.49
CA LEU A 651 -36.31 6.28 -15.68
C LEU A 651 -34.94 6.97 -15.51
N ARG A 652 -34.95 8.18 -14.91
CA ARG A 652 -33.72 8.89 -14.58
C ARG A 652 -32.83 8.09 -13.63
N ILE A 653 -33.37 7.51 -12.57
CA ILE A 653 -32.66 6.67 -11.61
C ILE A 653 -32.09 5.41 -12.30
N CYS A 654 -32.88 4.77 -13.18
CA CYS A 654 -32.40 3.63 -13.95
C CYS A 654 -31.23 4.01 -14.86
N LYS A 655 -31.31 5.13 -15.58
CA LYS A 655 -30.21 5.64 -16.40
C LYS A 655 -28.98 5.95 -15.55
N ASP A 656 -29.14 6.55 -14.37
CA ASP A 656 -28.03 6.83 -13.44
C ASP A 656 -27.38 5.55 -12.89
N ILE A 657 -28.14 4.50 -12.62
CA ILE A 657 -27.62 3.19 -12.21
C ILE A 657 -26.78 2.57 -13.33
N ILE A 658 -27.32 2.57 -14.56
CA ILE A 658 -26.60 2.07 -15.73
C ILE A 658 -25.30 2.87 -15.91
N HIS A 659 -25.35 4.19 -15.85
CA HIS A 659 -24.18 5.04 -15.97
C HIS A 659 -23.11 4.74 -14.93
N LYS A 660 -23.48 4.67 -13.66
CA LYS A 660 -22.56 4.34 -12.57
C LYS A 660 -21.90 2.97 -12.74
N SER A 661 -22.63 2.02 -13.31
CA SER A 661 -22.11 0.69 -13.60
C SER A 661 -21.11 0.68 -14.78
N LEU A 662 -21.21 1.65 -15.68
CA LEU A 662 -20.42 1.75 -16.90
C LEU A 662 -19.29 2.78 -16.83
N CYS A 663 -19.31 3.71 -15.87
CA CYS A 663 -18.36 4.83 -15.79
C CYS A 663 -16.87 4.44 -15.59
N LYS A 664 -16.59 3.16 -15.32
CA LYS A 664 -15.21 2.62 -15.18
C LYS A 664 -14.74 1.90 -16.46
N MET A 665 -15.44 2.00 -17.58
CA MET A 665 -15.01 1.37 -18.82
C MET A 665 -13.87 2.15 -19.48
N ASN A 666 -12.75 1.48 -19.73
CA ASN A 666 -11.61 2.06 -20.40
C ASN A 666 -11.95 2.43 -21.87
N ALA A 667 -11.28 3.43 -22.40
CA ALA A 667 -11.36 3.87 -23.81
C ALA A 667 -12.76 4.34 -24.29
N VAL A 668 -13.64 4.78 -23.39
CA VAL A 668 -14.95 5.34 -23.73
C VAL A 668 -15.08 6.74 -23.12
N ASP A 669 -15.47 7.73 -23.93
CA ASP A 669 -15.77 9.07 -23.43
C ASP A 669 -17.09 9.06 -22.65
N ASP A 670 -17.10 9.71 -21.48
CA ASP A 670 -18.23 9.69 -20.55
C ASP A 670 -19.52 10.31 -21.14
N ASN A 671 -19.37 11.38 -21.94
CA ASN A 671 -20.50 12.02 -22.59
C ASN A 671 -21.05 11.19 -23.77
N GLU A 672 -20.16 10.48 -24.45
CA GLU A 672 -20.53 9.56 -25.53
C GLU A 672 -21.26 8.35 -24.98
N LEU A 673 -20.78 7.80 -23.87
CA LEU A 673 -21.43 6.70 -23.15
C LEU A 673 -22.83 7.08 -22.69
N ARG A 674 -22.98 8.27 -22.11
CA ARG A 674 -24.29 8.79 -21.69
C ARG A 674 -25.28 8.84 -22.85
N ARG A 675 -24.88 9.46 -23.97
CA ARG A 675 -25.74 9.55 -25.18
C ARG A 675 -26.08 8.18 -25.74
N TYR A 676 -25.15 7.24 -25.67
CA TYR A 676 -25.35 5.88 -26.15
C TYR A 676 -26.36 5.13 -25.29
N VAL A 677 -26.25 5.22 -23.96
CA VAL A 677 -27.19 4.66 -23.00
C VAL A 677 -28.56 5.30 -23.15
N ASP A 678 -28.64 6.64 -23.30
CA ASP A 678 -29.90 7.34 -23.54
C ASP A 678 -30.55 6.81 -24.82
N GLY A 679 -29.79 6.66 -25.90
CA GLY A 679 -30.30 6.11 -27.17
C GLY A 679 -30.78 4.65 -27.07
N ILE A 680 -30.16 3.83 -26.23
CA ILE A 680 -30.63 2.46 -25.94
C ILE A 680 -31.97 2.51 -25.22
N VAL A 681 -32.04 3.28 -24.15
CA VAL A 681 -33.26 3.35 -23.32
C VAL A 681 -34.44 3.99 -24.07
N ASP A 682 -34.17 5.00 -24.88
CA ASP A 682 -35.21 5.68 -25.69
C ASP A 682 -35.78 4.79 -26.81
N ASN A 683 -35.02 3.75 -27.22
CA ASN A 683 -35.49 2.77 -28.23
C ASN A 683 -36.18 1.54 -27.61
N MET A 684 -36.24 1.43 -26.27
CA MET A 684 -36.90 0.33 -25.59
C MET A 684 -38.42 0.34 -25.77
N ASN A 685 -38.99 -0.82 -25.94
CA ASN A 685 -40.44 -1.00 -25.92
C ASN A 685 -40.98 -0.96 -24.48
N ARG A 686 -42.32 -0.92 -24.32
CA ARG A 686 -42.97 -0.78 -23.01
C ARG A 686 -42.64 -1.94 -22.06
N GLU A 687 -42.54 -3.17 -22.57
CA GLU A 687 -42.24 -4.37 -21.77
C GLU A 687 -40.77 -4.31 -21.27
N GLU A 688 -39.84 -3.84 -22.12
CA GLU A 688 -38.44 -3.63 -21.74
C GLU A 688 -38.28 -2.52 -20.73
N LEU A 689 -39.03 -1.41 -20.85
CA LEU A 689 -39.03 -0.33 -19.87
C LEU A 689 -39.57 -0.79 -18.50
N ASP A 690 -40.65 -1.56 -18.50
CA ASP A 690 -41.19 -2.14 -17.28
C ASP A 690 -40.22 -3.16 -16.64
N ALA A 691 -39.46 -3.90 -17.43
CA ALA A 691 -38.41 -4.79 -16.97
C ALA A 691 -37.19 -4.01 -16.47
N LEU A 692 -36.81 -2.93 -17.16
CA LEU A 692 -35.71 -2.03 -16.74
C LEU A 692 -36.00 -1.41 -15.36
N GLU A 693 -37.22 -0.94 -15.12
CA GLU A 693 -37.64 -0.44 -13.81
C GLU A 693 -37.50 -1.49 -12.69
N ARG A 694 -37.72 -2.76 -13.01
CA ARG A 694 -37.57 -3.87 -12.04
C ARG A 694 -36.10 -4.29 -11.83
N MET A 695 -35.31 -4.27 -12.88
CA MET A 695 -33.97 -4.90 -12.90
C MET A 695 -32.89 -4.02 -13.58
N PRO A 696 -32.70 -2.75 -13.18
CA PRO A 696 -31.79 -1.83 -13.88
C PRO A 696 -30.33 -2.30 -13.90
N VAL A 697 -29.91 -3.08 -12.92
CA VAL A 697 -28.55 -3.63 -12.82
C VAL A 697 -28.33 -4.72 -13.86
N ASN A 698 -29.33 -5.58 -14.12
CA ASN A 698 -29.23 -6.63 -15.14
C ASN A 698 -29.14 -6.02 -16.55
N PHE A 699 -29.88 -4.92 -16.78
CA PHE A 699 -29.75 -4.15 -18.02
C PHE A 699 -28.37 -3.48 -18.15
N ALA A 700 -27.86 -2.88 -17.09
CA ALA A 700 -26.51 -2.31 -17.06
C ALA A 700 -25.44 -3.36 -17.41
N ALA A 701 -25.55 -4.54 -16.84
CA ALA A 701 -24.67 -5.66 -17.12
C ALA A 701 -24.69 -6.07 -18.59
N LYS A 702 -25.89 -6.19 -19.18
CA LYS A 702 -26.06 -6.57 -20.58
C LYS A 702 -25.55 -5.49 -21.53
N ILE A 703 -25.81 -4.23 -21.22
CA ILE A 703 -25.24 -3.09 -21.97
C ILE A 703 -23.72 -3.09 -21.89
N ARG A 704 -23.17 -3.31 -20.70
CA ARG A 704 -21.72 -3.41 -20.51
C ARG A 704 -21.10 -4.52 -21.35
N ALA A 705 -21.66 -5.72 -21.28
CA ALA A 705 -21.22 -6.86 -22.08
C ALA A 705 -21.24 -6.56 -23.58
N TYR A 706 -22.30 -5.89 -24.03
CA TYR A 706 -22.42 -5.50 -25.45
C TYR A 706 -21.38 -4.44 -25.87
N VAL A 707 -21.14 -3.43 -25.04
CA VAL A 707 -20.08 -2.43 -25.31
C VAL A 707 -18.72 -3.09 -25.32
N MET A 708 -18.44 -4.02 -24.41
CA MET A 708 -17.19 -4.80 -24.40
C MET A 708 -17.03 -5.64 -25.66
N GLN A 709 -18.10 -6.24 -26.16
CA GLN A 709 -18.09 -6.95 -27.45
C GLN A 709 -17.72 -6.01 -28.60
N LEU A 710 -18.31 -4.81 -28.66
CA LEU A 710 -17.99 -3.80 -29.67
C LEU A 710 -16.52 -3.35 -29.58
N GLN A 711 -16.00 -3.21 -28.37
CA GLN A 711 -14.58 -2.93 -28.15
C GLN A 711 -13.70 -4.08 -28.65
N GLU A 712 -14.04 -5.31 -28.33
CA GLU A 712 -13.28 -6.49 -28.78
C GLU A 712 -13.29 -6.63 -30.30
N GLU A 713 -14.43 -6.43 -30.94
CA GLU A 713 -14.55 -6.42 -32.41
C GLU A 713 -13.65 -5.31 -33.02
N THR A 714 -13.70 -4.12 -32.48
CA THR A 714 -12.88 -2.99 -32.95
C THR A 714 -11.37 -3.25 -32.73
N ALA A 715 -11.01 -3.76 -31.56
CA ALA A 715 -9.62 -4.12 -31.25
C ALA A 715 -9.10 -5.21 -32.20
N ARG A 716 -9.93 -6.22 -32.53
CA ARG A 716 -9.60 -7.29 -33.47
C ARG A 716 -9.41 -6.76 -34.88
N GLU A 717 -10.33 -5.92 -35.36
CA GLU A 717 -10.22 -5.29 -36.67
C GLU A 717 -8.95 -4.45 -36.81
N ASN A 718 -8.68 -3.61 -35.80
CA ASN A 718 -7.48 -2.78 -35.75
C ASN A 718 -6.21 -3.64 -35.70
N PHE A 719 -6.20 -4.69 -34.90
CA PHE A 719 -5.07 -5.61 -34.77
C PHE A 719 -4.67 -6.20 -36.12
N TYR A 720 -5.60 -6.84 -36.86
CA TYR A 720 -5.28 -7.46 -38.13
C TYR A 720 -4.91 -6.41 -39.18
N LYS A 721 -5.65 -5.30 -39.26
CA LYS A 721 -5.32 -4.19 -40.17
C LYS A 721 -3.92 -3.63 -39.93
N TRP A 722 -3.54 -3.45 -38.65
CA TRP A 722 -2.23 -2.91 -38.31
C TRP A 722 -1.11 -3.93 -38.47
N LEU A 723 -1.42 -5.20 -38.34
CA LEU A 723 -0.48 -6.27 -38.68
C LEU A 723 -0.19 -6.32 -40.18
N GLU A 724 -1.23 -6.26 -41.05
CA GLU A 724 -1.10 -6.21 -42.51
C GLU A 724 -0.34 -4.97 -43.02
N THR A 725 -0.49 -3.83 -42.31
CA THR A 725 0.20 -2.59 -42.66
C THR A 725 1.56 -2.44 -41.99
N GLU A 726 2.08 -3.50 -41.34
CA GLU A 726 3.36 -3.50 -40.61
C GLU A 726 3.48 -2.42 -39.54
N LYS A 727 2.36 -1.90 -39.06
CA LYS A 727 2.31 -1.00 -37.90
C LYS A 727 2.52 -1.79 -36.62
N ILE A 728 2.04 -3.05 -36.58
CA ILE A 728 2.35 -4.03 -35.54
C ILE A 728 3.43 -4.96 -36.07
N VAL A 729 4.46 -5.21 -35.26
CA VAL A 729 5.59 -6.10 -35.52
C VAL A 729 5.80 -7.02 -34.31
N CYS A 730 6.51 -8.15 -34.52
CA CYS A 730 6.97 -8.98 -33.40
C CYS A 730 8.44 -8.73 -33.11
N GLU A 731 8.74 -8.39 -31.85
CA GLU A 731 10.11 -8.16 -31.38
C GLU A 731 10.44 -8.98 -30.14
N PRO A 732 11.71 -9.40 -29.94
CA PRO A 732 12.15 -10.15 -28.77
C PRO A 732 12.04 -9.26 -27.52
N ARG A 733 11.00 -9.42 -26.72
CA ARG A 733 10.71 -8.59 -25.53
C ARG A 733 10.68 -9.38 -24.25
N PHE A 734 10.05 -10.56 -24.24
CA PHE A 734 9.87 -11.32 -23.01
C PHE A 734 11.07 -12.24 -22.79
N GLN A 735 11.71 -12.09 -21.64
CA GLN A 735 12.80 -12.94 -21.19
C GLN A 735 12.32 -13.84 -20.05
N LEU A 736 12.62 -15.14 -20.16
CA LEU A 736 12.42 -16.07 -19.07
C LEU A 736 13.31 -15.67 -17.88
N THR A 737 12.85 -15.89 -16.66
CA THR A 737 13.57 -15.55 -15.45
C THR A 737 14.35 -16.73 -14.88
N GLU A 738 15.35 -16.49 -14.05
CA GLU A 738 16.13 -17.57 -13.41
C GLU A 738 15.32 -18.36 -12.38
N TYR A 739 14.18 -17.83 -11.95
CA TYR A 739 13.22 -18.48 -11.08
C TYR A 739 11.79 -18.05 -11.40
N ILE A 740 10.84 -18.87 -10.98
CA ILE A 740 9.40 -18.58 -11.01
C ILE A 740 8.80 -18.81 -9.63
N THR A 741 7.63 -18.21 -9.36
CA THR A 741 6.86 -18.47 -8.15
C THR A 741 5.71 -19.42 -8.44
N LEU A 742 5.48 -20.38 -7.56
CA LEU A 742 4.46 -21.39 -7.72
C LEU A 742 3.65 -21.56 -6.44
N PRO A 743 2.35 -21.22 -6.41
CA PRO A 743 1.50 -21.48 -5.25
C PRO A 743 1.34 -22.99 -4.98
N ASP A 744 1.28 -23.76 -6.06
CA ASP A 744 1.25 -25.23 -6.03
C ASP A 744 2.25 -25.76 -7.06
N SER A 745 3.17 -26.65 -6.63
CA SER A 745 4.16 -27.25 -7.50
C SER A 745 3.93 -28.76 -7.71
N THR A 746 4.33 -29.24 -8.86
CA THR A 746 4.40 -30.69 -9.15
C THR A 746 5.77 -31.25 -8.76
N SER A 747 5.91 -32.58 -8.75
CA SER A 747 7.21 -33.22 -8.66
C SER A 747 8.07 -32.89 -9.89
N SER A 748 9.39 -32.82 -9.69
CA SER A 748 10.38 -32.60 -10.75
C SER A 748 10.24 -33.63 -11.88
N MET A 749 10.29 -33.15 -13.13
CA MET A 749 10.34 -33.98 -14.33
C MET A 749 11.60 -33.67 -15.13
N SER A 750 12.17 -34.66 -15.80
CA SER A 750 13.33 -34.44 -16.67
C SER A 750 12.95 -33.55 -17.86
N LYS A 751 13.90 -32.75 -18.33
CA LYS A 751 13.71 -31.74 -19.39
C LYS A 751 12.74 -30.61 -19.03
N SER A 752 12.25 -30.52 -17.80
CA SER A 752 11.57 -29.34 -17.29
C SER A 752 12.56 -28.19 -17.20
N LEU A 753 12.17 -26.99 -17.65
CA LEU A 753 13.03 -25.80 -17.57
C LEU A 753 13.35 -25.44 -16.13
N TYR A 754 12.34 -25.49 -15.26
CA TYR A 754 12.50 -25.23 -13.83
C TYR A 754 12.54 -26.53 -13.03
N GLN A 755 13.16 -26.50 -11.86
CA GLN A 755 13.31 -27.66 -10.97
C GLN A 755 11.96 -28.29 -10.60
N THR A 756 10.95 -27.44 -10.44
CA THR A 756 9.55 -27.84 -10.28
C THR A 756 8.68 -26.95 -11.16
N GLU A 757 7.60 -27.46 -11.68
CA GLU A 757 6.65 -26.76 -12.54
C GLU A 757 5.31 -26.55 -11.83
N GLY A 758 4.45 -25.69 -12.35
CA GLY A 758 3.10 -25.47 -11.84
C GLY A 758 2.22 -26.73 -11.96
N LYS A 759 1.16 -26.75 -11.15
CA LYS A 759 0.16 -27.82 -11.20
C LYS A 759 -0.42 -27.98 -12.61
N MET A 760 -0.57 -29.20 -13.05
CA MET A 760 -1.07 -29.56 -14.36
C MET A 760 -2.35 -30.39 -14.25
N ASP A 761 -3.29 -30.19 -15.17
CA ASP A 761 -4.46 -31.07 -15.34
C ASP A 761 -4.08 -32.40 -15.99
N GLY A 762 -5.07 -33.27 -16.21
CA GLY A 762 -4.81 -34.59 -16.78
C GLY A 762 -4.26 -34.60 -18.21
N LEU A 763 -4.67 -33.64 -19.05
CA LEU A 763 -4.19 -33.53 -20.45
C LEU A 763 -2.83 -32.84 -20.49
N GLU A 764 -2.66 -31.80 -19.71
CA GLU A 764 -1.39 -31.10 -19.55
C GLU A 764 -0.30 -32.05 -19.02
N TYR A 765 -0.62 -32.87 -17.99
CA TYR A 765 0.32 -33.85 -17.46
C TYR A 765 0.74 -34.89 -18.50
N LYS A 766 -0.21 -35.38 -19.31
CA LYS A 766 0.11 -36.31 -20.42
C LYS A 766 1.01 -35.62 -21.45
N MET A 767 0.79 -34.37 -21.77
CA MET A 767 1.62 -33.59 -22.68
C MET A 767 3.04 -33.44 -22.13
N ALA A 768 3.20 -33.02 -20.88
CA ALA A 768 4.48 -32.89 -20.22
C ALA A 768 5.27 -34.21 -20.18
N LEU A 769 4.59 -35.32 -19.86
CA LEU A 769 5.19 -36.65 -19.88
C LEU A 769 5.63 -37.07 -21.29
N ALA A 770 4.85 -36.79 -22.30
CA ALA A 770 5.21 -37.10 -23.71
C ALA A 770 6.44 -36.30 -24.15
N MET A 771 6.50 -34.99 -23.87
CA MET A 771 7.63 -34.10 -24.18
C MET A 771 8.92 -34.54 -23.45
N THR A 772 8.80 -34.93 -22.18
CA THR A 772 9.92 -35.47 -21.40
C THR A 772 10.62 -36.67 -22.09
N ASN A 773 9.84 -37.52 -22.78
CA ASN A 773 10.33 -38.74 -23.42
C ASN A 773 10.70 -38.56 -24.91
N MET A 774 10.70 -37.36 -25.46
CA MET A 774 11.07 -37.09 -26.85
C MET A 774 12.52 -36.58 -26.95
N ASP A 775 13.37 -37.23 -27.79
CA ASP A 775 14.79 -36.86 -27.91
C ASP A 775 15.00 -35.50 -28.57
N ASN A 776 14.08 -35.05 -29.43
CA ASN A 776 14.14 -33.76 -30.12
C ASN A 776 13.69 -32.58 -29.25
N ILE A 777 13.22 -32.81 -28.00
CA ILE A 777 12.91 -31.76 -27.06
C ILE A 777 14.12 -31.50 -26.14
N ARG A 778 14.60 -30.26 -26.13
CA ARG A 778 15.67 -29.80 -25.26
C ARG A 778 15.15 -29.53 -23.85
N TRP A 779 14.10 -28.68 -23.77
CA TRP A 779 13.37 -28.43 -22.52
C TRP A 779 11.92 -28.01 -22.82
N TRP A 780 11.08 -28.14 -21.82
CA TRP A 780 9.71 -27.63 -21.80
C TRP A 780 9.44 -26.90 -20.48
N HIS A 781 8.50 -25.96 -20.49
CA HIS A 781 8.07 -25.16 -19.36
C HIS A 781 6.55 -25.05 -19.34
N ARG A 782 5.92 -25.33 -18.19
CA ARG A 782 4.51 -25.05 -17.95
C ARG A 782 4.36 -23.56 -17.68
N ASN A 783 3.89 -22.81 -18.64
CA ASN A 783 3.70 -21.37 -18.51
C ASN A 783 2.72 -21.07 -17.38
N PRO A 784 3.08 -20.31 -16.31
CA PRO A 784 2.19 -20.01 -15.20
C PRO A 784 0.92 -19.30 -15.66
N GLU A 785 -0.18 -19.47 -14.92
CA GLU A 785 -1.42 -18.78 -15.25
C GLU A 785 -1.38 -17.32 -14.77
N ARG A 786 -1.42 -16.36 -15.70
CA ARG A 786 -1.68 -14.94 -15.48
C ARG A 786 -0.91 -14.28 -14.33
N ASN A 787 0.34 -14.62 -14.15
CA ASN A 787 1.22 -13.93 -13.23
C ASN A 787 2.35 -13.21 -13.98
N LYS A 788 3.22 -12.52 -13.28
CA LYS A 788 4.33 -11.74 -13.84
C LYS A 788 5.41 -12.57 -14.53
N PHE A 789 5.45 -13.88 -14.29
CA PHE A 789 6.36 -14.83 -14.93
C PHE A 789 5.76 -15.45 -16.20
N SER A 790 4.49 -15.19 -16.46
CA SER A 790 3.77 -15.78 -17.59
C SER A 790 4.14 -15.13 -18.91
N PHE A 791 4.44 -15.93 -19.89
CA PHE A 791 4.47 -15.46 -21.26
C PHE A 791 3.04 -15.28 -21.79
N CYS A 792 2.75 -14.07 -22.29
CA CYS A 792 1.46 -13.71 -22.84
C CYS A 792 1.59 -13.30 -24.32
N LEU A 793 0.77 -13.85 -25.17
CA LEU A 793 0.52 -13.32 -26.52
C LEU A 793 -0.41 -12.12 -26.41
N ASN A 794 0.19 -10.91 -26.46
CA ASN A 794 -0.45 -9.62 -26.26
C ASN A 794 -1.07 -9.08 -27.56
N GLY A 795 -2.16 -9.69 -28.05
CA GLY A 795 -2.87 -9.24 -29.25
C GLY A 795 -4.12 -8.42 -28.94
N PHE A 796 -5.17 -8.61 -29.75
CA PHE A 796 -6.49 -8.02 -29.48
C PHE A 796 -7.14 -8.62 -28.21
N ARG A 797 -6.62 -9.74 -27.76
CA ARG A 797 -6.82 -10.34 -26.42
C ARG A 797 -5.51 -10.88 -25.89
N ASN A 798 -5.37 -10.96 -24.59
CA ASN A 798 -4.25 -11.62 -23.94
C ASN A 798 -4.49 -13.15 -23.95
N HIS A 799 -3.51 -13.89 -24.42
CA HIS A 799 -3.57 -15.34 -24.44
C HIS A 799 -2.31 -15.93 -23.82
N TYR A 800 -2.49 -16.82 -22.85
CA TYR A 800 -1.42 -17.49 -22.11
C TYR A 800 -1.38 -18.96 -22.54
N PRO A 801 -0.48 -19.37 -23.48
CA PRO A 801 -0.33 -20.76 -23.85
C PRO A 801 0.12 -21.62 -22.67
N ASP A 802 -0.35 -22.86 -22.59
CA ASP A 802 -0.04 -23.75 -21.45
C ASP A 802 1.44 -24.13 -21.39
N PHE A 803 2.09 -24.32 -22.52
CA PHE A 803 3.49 -24.72 -22.58
C PHE A 803 4.33 -23.88 -23.52
N ILE A 804 5.58 -23.67 -23.11
CA ILE A 804 6.68 -23.15 -23.93
C ILE A 804 7.69 -24.29 -24.07
N VAL A 805 8.02 -24.64 -25.29
CA VAL A 805 8.87 -25.81 -25.60
C VAL A 805 10.02 -25.37 -26.50
N ARG A 806 11.24 -25.78 -26.18
CA ARG A 806 12.41 -25.62 -27.04
C ARG A 806 12.86 -26.96 -27.55
N THR A 807 12.99 -27.05 -28.88
CA THR A 807 13.55 -28.25 -29.52
C THR A 807 15.08 -28.22 -29.49
N THR A 808 15.72 -29.35 -29.70
CA THR A 808 17.19 -29.48 -29.89
C THR A 808 17.66 -28.76 -31.16
N SER A 809 16.79 -28.59 -32.16
CA SER A 809 17.03 -27.78 -33.37
C SER A 809 16.91 -26.27 -33.14
N GLY A 810 16.55 -25.83 -31.90
CA GLY A 810 16.44 -24.43 -31.51
C GLY A 810 15.07 -23.78 -31.78
N LYS A 811 14.09 -24.52 -32.29
CA LYS A 811 12.72 -24.01 -32.50
C LYS A 811 12.01 -23.81 -31.16
N ILE A 812 11.19 -22.76 -31.07
CA ILE A 812 10.28 -22.50 -29.95
C ILE A 812 8.84 -22.82 -30.34
N ILE A 813 8.19 -23.62 -29.53
CA ILE A 813 6.83 -24.09 -29.79
C ILE A 813 5.95 -23.68 -28.59
N LEU A 814 4.87 -22.95 -28.87
CA LEU A 814 3.83 -22.67 -27.91
C LEU A 814 2.71 -23.68 -28.06
N ILE A 815 2.27 -24.28 -26.98
CA ILE A 815 1.22 -25.28 -26.99
C ILE A 815 0.12 -24.86 -26.02
N GLU A 816 -1.11 -24.90 -26.53
CA GLU A 816 -2.33 -24.77 -25.72
C GLU A 816 -3.04 -26.10 -25.71
N THR A 817 -3.44 -26.60 -24.56
CA THR A 817 -4.21 -27.86 -24.43
C THR A 817 -5.68 -27.55 -24.11
N LYS A 818 -6.61 -28.29 -24.71
CA LYS A 818 -8.06 -28.07 -24.51
C LYS A 818 -8.82 -29.38 -24.37
N GLY A 819 -9.69 -29.43 -23.39
CA GLY A 819 -10.70 -30.51 -23.30
C GLY A 819 -11.69 -30.40 -24.46
N ASP A 820 -12.20 -31.55 -24.93
CA ASP A 820 -13.10 -31.64 -26.09
C ASP A 820 -14.40 -30.84 -25.98
N GLN A 821 -14.86 -30.53 -24.77
CA GLN A 821 -16.05 -29.70 -24.49
C GLN A 821 -15.82 -28.21 -24.74
N LEU A 822 -14.59 -27.78 -24.88
CA LEU A 822 -14.21 -26.37 -25.03
C LEU A 822 -14.02 -25.95 -26.48
N GLU A 823 -14.57 -26.69 -27.44
CA GLU A 823 -14.65 -26.28 -28.85
C GLU A 823 -15.68 -25.16 -28.99
N ASN A 824 -15.21 -23.91 -29.02
CA ASN A 824 -16.03 -22.73 -29.16
C ASN A 824 -15.36 -21.66 -30.06
N ALA A 825 -16.07 -20.56 -30.30
CA ALA A 825 -15.54 -19.43 -31.06
C ALA A 825 -14.24 -18.87 -30.47
N GLU A 826 -14.09 -18.89 -29.15
CA GLU A 826 -12.90 -18.43 -28.43
C GLU A 826 -11.66 -19.26 -28.77
N SER A 827 -11.76 -20.58 -28.79
CA SER A 827 -10.66 -21.46 -29.17
C SER A 827 -10.18 -21.16 -30.59
N ARG A 828 -11.12 -20.93 -31.53
CA ARG A 828 -10.76 -20.56 -32.94
C ARG A 828 -10.03 -19.23 -33.01
N GLU A 829 -10.41 -18.25 -32.18
CA GLU A 829 -9.73 -16.95 -32.11
C GLU A 829 -8.32 -17.06 -31.53
N LYS A 830 -8.13 -17.85 -30.45
CA LYS A 830 -6.81 -18.13 -29.87
C LYS A 830 -5.87 -18.78 -30.91
N ILE A 831 -6.38 -19.73 -31.72
CA ILE A 831 -5.61 -20.33 -32.80
C ILE A 831 -5.19 -19.29 -33.85
N ARG A 832 -6.12 -18.41 -34.26
CA ARG A 832 -5.82 -17.33 -35.23
C ARG A 832 -4.77 -16.38 -34.68
N LEU A 833 -4.86 -15.99 -33.41
CA LEU A 833 -3.88 -15.13 -32.76
C LEU A 833 -2.51 -15.80 -32.68
N GLY A 834 -2.44 -17.06 -32.24
CA GLY A 834 -1.20 -17.83 -32.16
C GLY A 834 -0.53 -18.01 -33.53
N ARG A 835 -1.30 -18.21 -34.59
CA ARG A 835 -0.77 -18.27 -35.95
C ARG A 835 -0.29 -16.92 -36.44
N ALA A 836 -1.03 -15.84 -36.19
CA ALA A 836 -0.58 -14.48 -36.48
C ALA A 836 0.76 -14.16 -35.81
N TRP A 837 0.92 -14.60 -34.56
CA TRP A 837 2.20 -14.49 -33.84
C TRP A 837 3.31 -15.32 -34.51
N GLN A 838 3.05 -16.59 -34.84
CA GLN A 838 4.00 -17.48 -35.53
C GLN A 838 4.49 -16.87 -36.85
N ASP A 839 3.54 -16.28 -37.60
CA ASP A 839 3.85 -15.69 -38.91
C ASP A 839 4.68 -14.39 -38.75
N ALA A 840 4.31 -13.54 -37.84
CA ALA A 840 5.00 -12.27 -37.54
C ALA A 840 6.36 -12.47 -36.85
N ALA A 841 6.49 -13.48 -35.99
CA ALA A 841 7.74 -13.83 -35.32
C ALA A 841 8.73 -14.62 -36.19
N GLY A 842 8.25 -15.25 -37.23
CA GLY A 842 9.05 -16.07 -38.18
C GLY A 842 8.76 -17.56 -38.05
N LYS A 843 8.04 -18.11 -39.02
CA LYS A 843 7.60 -19.53 -39.06
C LYS A 843 8.71 -20.55 -38.91
N GLN A 844 9.96 -20.24 -39.25
CA GLN A 844 11.05 -21.21 -39.17
C GLN A 844 11.48 -21.47 -37.74
N ALA A 845 11.46 -20.41 -36.90
CA ALA A 845 11.90 -20.45 -35.52
C ALA A 845 10.77 -20.63 -34.50
N TYR A 846 9.59 -20.16 -34.81
CA TYR A 846 8.47 -20.10 -33.86
C TYR A 846 7.24 -20.84 -34.43
N ARG A 847 6.54 -21.54 -33.53
CA ARG A 847 5.33 -22.32 -33.86
C ARG A 847 4.30 -22.16 -32.75
N TYR A 848 3.03 -22.23 -33.14
CA TYR A 848 1.90 -22.28 -32.20
C TYR A 848 0.94 -23.40 -32.57
N TYR A 849 0.52 -24.18 -31.56
CA TYR A 849 -0.42 -25.27 -31.73
C TYR A 849 -1.43 -25.31 -30.59
N MET A 850 -2.68 -25.67 -30.94
CA MET A 850 -3.72 -26.02 -29.97
C MET A 850 -4.01 -27.51 -30.09
N VAL A 851 -4.01 -28.22 -28.97
CA VAL A 851 -4.12 -29.67 -28.88
C VAL A 851 -5.37 -30.07 -28.11
N PHE A 852 -6.24 -30.80 -28.77
CA PHE A 852 -7.47 -31.37 -28.21
C PHE A 852 -7.26 -32.84 -27.86
N GLN A 853 -8.00 -33.31 -26.83
CA GLN A 853 -7.83 -34.69 -26.38
C GLN A 853 -8.19 -35.70 -27.49
N ASN A 854 -9.36 -35.57 -28.09
CA ASN A 854 -9.87 -36.52 -29.13
C ASN A 854 -10.47 -35.85 -30.37
N LYS A 855 -10.73 -34.51 -30.32
CA LYS A 855 -11.39 -33.78 -31.39
C LYS A 855 -10.41 -33.16 -32.38
N ASP A 856 -10.84 -33.08 -33.64
CA ASP A 856 -10.19 -32.33 -34.70
C ASP A 856 -11.11 -31.18 -35.15
N LEU A 857 -10.61 -29.95 -35.07
CA LEU A 857 -11.33 -28.74 -35.49
C LEU A 857 -11.32 -28.51 -37.01
N GLN A 858 -10.63 -29.36 -37.80
CA GLN A 858 -10.38 -29.13 -39.22
C GLN A 858 -9.82 -27.72 -39.52
N MET A 859 -9.02 -27.20 -38.59
CA MET A 859 -8.38 -25.90 -38.69
C MET A 859 -6.87 -26.07 -38.56
N GLU A 860 -6.10 -25.44 -39.44
CA GLU A 860 -4.65 -25.49 -39.39
C GLU A 860 -4.14 -24.88 -38.06
N GLY A 861 -3.31 -25.61 -37.32
CA GLY A 861 -2.85 -25.23 -35.99
C GLY A 861 -3.60 -25.94 -34.85
N ALA A 862 -4.68 -26.65 -35.14
CA ALA A 862 -5.42 -27.47 -34.20
C ALA A 862 -5.20 -28.96 -34.53
N TYR A 863 -4.90 -29.76 -33.54
CA TYR A 863 -4.60 -31.20 -33.76
C TYR A 863 -5.18 -32.02 -32.59
N ARG A 864 -5.46 -33.30 -32.86
CA ARG A 864 -5.69 -34.28 -31.82
C ARG A 864 -4.37 -34.64 -31.13
N PHE A 865 -4.44 -35.02 -29.89
CA PHE A 865 -3.25 -35.31 -29.07
C PHE A 865 -2.27 -36.27 -29.77
N ASP A 866 -2.74 -37.45 -30.29
CA ASP A 866 -1.87 -38.43 -30.91
C ASP A 866 -1.26 -37.96 -32.24
N GLU A 867 -2.00 -37.21 -33.04
CA GLU A 867 -1.54 -36.61 -34.30
C GLU A 867 -0.48 -35.54 -34.00
N PHE A 868 -0.71 -34.74 -32.97
CA PHE A 868 0.22 -33.71 -32.54
C PHE A 868 1.55 -34.32 -32.08
N LEU A 869 1.53 -35.41 -31.31
CA LEU A 869 2.76 -36.06 -30.88
C LEU A 869 3.60 -36.58 -32.07
N THR A 870 2.95 -37.03 -33.14
CA THR A 870 3.64 -37.43 -34.36
C THR A 870 4.27 -36.21 -35.06
N LEU A 871 3.54 -35.10 -35.12
CA LEU A 871 4.04 -33.85 -35.68
C LEU A 871 5.21 -33.31 -34.85
N LEU A 872 5.07 -33.29 -33.50
CA LEU A 872 6.06 -32.76 -32.59
C LEU A 872 7.40 -33.52 -32.69
N ARG A 873 7.37 -34.83 -32.88
CA ARG A 873 8.59 -35.66 -33.13
C ARG A 873 9.30 -35.31 -34.42
N ALA A 874 8.60 -34.79 -35.42
CA ALA A 874 9.16 -34.41 -36.70
C ALA A 874 9.73 -32.98 -36.73
N LEU A 875 9.47 -32.17 -35.75
CA LEU A 875 9.93 -30.77 -35.65
C LEU A 875 11.32 -30.66 -35.02
#